data_4890d23b61fb83ea8b4910b8772dc361
#
_entry.id   4890d23b61fb83ea8b4910b8772dc361
#
_cell.length_a   1.000
_cell.length_b   1.000
_cell.length_c   1.000
_cell.angle_alpha   90.00
_cell.angle_beta   90.00
_cell.angle_gamma   90.00
#
_symmetry.space_group_name_H-M   'P 1'
#
loop_
_entity.id
_entity.type
_entity.pdbx_description
1 polymer ?
#
loop_
_entity_poly.entity_id
_entity_poly.type
_entity_poly.pdbx_seq_one_letter_code
_entity_poly.pdbx_strand_id
1 'polypeptide(L)'
;MRIRNAVNMVLVAAASAVAMPAAVSAQEAGAALALEEIVVSARKRDEALTSVPVSITAFSAEEIASAGITRPQDFIALTPNMQMVQTQNQGTSFIVVRGISQARNSEPSVAVMIDGVLMANPSQFNQELFDIESIQVLKGPQGALYGRNAIGGAIIINTQKPTDILQGNVTLGYESGPGYKVRGAFGGPIGGSDAWKFQVSASYFETDGHIDNPYLGEEADPFEDLSVRGRLIWEPSDSFSADLRASISRVDTQALYFNIVEDVNDTSLPVRVNNRGNNERDIDSISLKLDYRFGNGVTLTSVTAYDTLEEILTGDQFDFLPVDESALVQFGADQAQHQWLDVEAFSQEIRFTSPSDQRLRWIAGAYVILTDRFISTGNVFDLSPFIPGWTVPEVKRTPLPQFNPQWTFLADSQDNTAWALFGEVSYDVTDAVELSVALRYDEDERENTTETPQEFIPVDGQTGDVRKETWDELQPKVTLRWKPSDDLMVYGGYSRGFRSGGFNQTGVGAANIAGIDDLFDAEVADTYEAGVKAQFMDRRVSTSFTAFYTEAEGTYFFVFDPNTSTQNLGNLEEVTYTGFEAELQALVTQNLEVYARGGYTDSEIKKSSRDPGDVGNQAPLVSEYTINLGLNYRAPLPGDSGLEFFIRPDFRIIGDTWFYPDNVTKRDPVELLDLRAGIAGEAWTLTAWARNLTDEEYNAEWSPGPQGFPNPGYVNNFVFKAQPRVWGIDFNYRF
;
A
#
# COMPACT_ATOMS: atom_id res chain seq x y z
N MET A 1 21.96 -16.38 -4.92
CA MET A 1 22.45 -17.40 -5.90
C MET A 1 21.30 -18.13 -6.63
N ARG A 2 20.08 -18.22 -6.06
CA ARG A 2 18.91 -18.83 -6.71
C ARG A 2 18.28 -17.94 -7.77
N ILE A 3 18.22 -16.63 -7.56
CA ILE A 3 17.62 -15.64 -8.46
C ILE A 3 18.45 -15.47 -9.75
N ARG A 4 19.76 -15.46 -9.68
CA ARG A 4 20.66 -15.35 -10.86
C ARG A 4 20.42 -16.41 -11.96
N ASN A 5 19.88 -17.58 -11.62
CA ASN A 5 19.57 -18.63 -12.59
C ASN A 5 18.21 -18.41 -13.29
N ALA A 6 17.27 -17.71 -12.66
CA ALA A 6 15.97 -17.36 -13.25
C ALA A 6 16.08 -16.22 -14.28
N VAL A 7 16.96 -15.25 -14.03
CA VAL A 7 17.24 -14.11 -14.92
C VAL A 7 17.74 -14.58 -16.29
N ASN A 8 18.59 -15.60 -16.34
CA ASN A 8 19.07 -16.14 -17.61
C ASN A 8 17.97 -16.82 -18.46
N MET A 9 16.89 -17.29 -17.85
CA MET A 9 15.74 -17.88 -18.56
C MET A 9 14.81 -16.81 -19.18
N VAL A 10 14.62 -15.69 -18.49
CA VAL A 10 13.78 -14.57 -18.96
C VAL A 10 14.45 -13.82 -20.10
N LEU A 11 15.77 -13.60 -20.03
CA LEU A 11 16.54 -12.94 -21.09
C LEU A 11 16.59 -13.73 -22.41
N VAL A 12 16.54 -15.07 -22.34
CA VAL A 12 16.52 -15.92 -23.54
C VAL A 12 15.14 -15.91 -24.22
N ALA A 13 14.05 -15.77 -23.47
CA ALA A 13 12.69 -15.65 -24.01
C ALA A 13 12.45 -14.30 -24.69
N ALA A 14 12.98 -13.20 -24.15
CA ALA A 14 12.84 -11.86 -24.72
C ALA A 14 13.65 -11.66 -26.04
N ALA A 15 14.79 -12.32 -26.18
CA ALA A 15 15.66 -12.20 -27.37
C ALA A 15 15.10 -12.91 -28.62
N SER A 16 14.10 -13.79 -28.47
CA SER A 16 13.54 -14.56 -29.60
C SER A 16 12.34 -13.91 -30.30
N ALA A 17 11.82 -12.79 -29.78
CA ALA A 17 10.58 -12.15 -30.24
C ALA A 17 10.78 -11.01 -31.28
N VAL A 18 11.98 -10.69 -31.68
CA VAL A 18 12.33 -9.45 -32.45
C VAL A 18 12.18 -9.57 -33.97
N ALA A 19 11.32 -10.41 -34.50
CA ALA A 19 11.16 -10.49 -35.95
C ALA A 19 9.70 -10.64 -36.41
N MET A 20 8.90 -9.57 -36.30
CA MET A 20 7.66 -9.43 -37.13
C MET A 20 7.38 -7.95 -37.45
N PRO A 21 6.92 -7.63 -38.70
CA PRO A 21 6.64 -6.25 -39.10
C PRO A 21 5.28 -5.78 -38.58
N ALA A 22 5.27 -4.57 -38.02
CA ALA A 22 4.09 -3.89 -37.49
C ALA A 22 3.14 -3.45 -38.62
N ALA A 23 1.85 -3.70 -38.45
CA ALA A 23 0.78 -3.04 -39.19
C ALA A 23 0.21 -1.92 -38.30
N VAL A 24 0.38 -0.67 -38.74
CA VAL A 24 -0.07 0.53 -38.04
C VAL A 24 -1.44 0.93 -38.55
N SER A 25 -2.38 1.15 -37.63
CA SER A 25 -3.63 1.88 -37.95
C SER A 25 -3.45 3.36 -37.57
N ALA A 26 -3.52 4.24 -38.53
CA ALA A 26 -3.52 5.69 -38.36
C ALA A 26 -4.80 6.13 -37.63
N GLN A 27 -4.66 6.83 -36.54
CA GLN A 27 -5.75 7.44 -35.78
C GLN A 27 -6.15 8.78 -36.49
N GLU A 28 -7.44 8.97 -36.73
CA GLU A 28 -7.97 10.14 -37.42
C GLU A 28 -7.77 11.43 -36.59
N ALA A 29 -7.14 12.41 -37.20
CA ALA A 29 -7.01 13.77 -36.68
C ALA A 29 -8.35 14.50 -36.72
N GLY A 30 -9.06 14.61 -35.59
CA GLY A 30 -10.33 15.33 -35.52
C GLY A 30 -11.09 15.20 -34.21
N ALA A 31 -10.53 14.57 -33.19
CA ALA A 31 -11.17 14.50 -31.87
C ALA A 31 -11.21 15.88 -31.18
N ALA A 32 -12.37 16.24 -30.62
CA ALA A 32 -12.53 17.44 -29.82
C ALA A 32 -11.54 17.43 -28.67
N LEU A 33 -10.98 18.60 -28.31
CA LEU A 33 -10.06 18.78 -27.18
C LEU A 33 -10.82 18.53 -25.87
N ALA A 34 -10.75 17.32 -25.33
CA ALA A 34 -11.42 16.92 -24.10
C ALA A 34 -10.52 15.99 -23.28
N LEU A 35 -10.63 16.05 -21.95
CA LEU A 35 -10.01 15.07 -21.07
C LEU A 35 -10.60 13.68 -21.32
N GLU A 36 -9.78 12.65 -21.21
CA GLU A 36 -10.22 11.25 -21.30
C GLU A 36 -11.24 10.93 -20.20
N GLU A 37 -12.28 10.20 -20.55
CA GLU A 37 -13.27 9.73 -19.58
C GLU A 37 -12.72 8.50 -18.84
N ILE A 38 -12.40 8.67 -17.55
CA ILE A 38 -11.91 7.59 -16.71
C ILE A 38 -13.09 6.76 -16.23
N VAL A 39 -13.07 5.46 -16.55
CA VAL A 39 -14.04 4.48 -16.02
C VAL A 39 -13.45 3.83 -14.78
N VAL A 40 -14.26 3.73 -13.74
CA VAL A 40 -13.88 3.15 -12.44
C VAL A 40 -14.86 2.05 -12.02
N SER A 41 -14.38 1.11 -11.22
CA SER A 41 -15.18 -0.01 -10.68
C SER A 41 -15.50 0.14 -9.19
N ALA A 42 -15.48 1.37 -8.69
CA ALA A 42 -15.58 1.75 -7.27
C ALA A 42 -16.81 1.22 -6.54
N ARG A 43 -17.92 0.94 -7.23
CA ARG A 43 -19.14 0.31 -6.68
C ARG A 43 -19.33 -1.12 -7.21
N LYS A 44 -18.23 -1.84 -7.50
CA LYS A 44 -18.23 -3.18 -8.13
C LYS A 44 -19.02 -3.21 -9.45
N ARG A 45 -19.11 -2.06 -10.14
CA ARG A 45 -19.70 -1.80 -11.46
C ARG A 45 -18.84 -0.80 -12.19
N ASP A 46 -18.77 -0.90 -13.50
CA ASP A 46 -18.08 0.07 -14.33
C ASP A 46 -18.92 1.33 -14.47
N GLU A 47 -18.40 2.47 -14.03
CA GLU A 47 -19.06 3.78 -14.06
C GLU A 47 -18.04 4.87 -14.39
N ALA A 48 -18.50 5.95 -15.06
CA ALA A 48 -17.64 7.11 -15.26
C ALA A 48 -17.27 7.75 -13.90
N LEU A 49 -16.01 8.11 -13.70
CA LEU A 49 -15.46 8.73 -12.49
C LEU A 49 -16.32 9.91 -11.99
N THR A 50 -16.81 10.74 -12.93
CA THR A 50 -17.65 11.91 -12.66
C THR A 50 -19.06 11.56 -12.20
N SER A 51 -19.49 10.31 -12.35
CA SER A 51 -20.82 9.83 -11.98
C SER A 51 -20.85 9.06 -10.67
N VAL A 52 -19.68 8.70 -10.13
CA VAL A 52 -19.58 7.94 -8.87
C VAL A 52 -19.67 8.90 -7.67
N PRO A 53 -20.69 8.77 -6.79
CA PRO A 53 -20.92 9.69 -5.67
C PRO A 53 -20.07 9.30 -4.43
N VAL A 54 -18.75 9.32 -4.59
CA VAL A 54 -17.74 9.10 -3.53
C VAL A 54 -16.47 9.87 -3.87
N SER A 55 -15.70 10.27 -2.86
CA SER A 55 -14.37 10.83 -3.09
C SER A 55 -13.44 9.73 -3.60
N ILE A 56 -12.94 9.93 -4.82
CA ILE A 56 -12.08 8.96 -5.51
C ILE A 56 -11.03 9.69 -6.35
N THR A 57 -9.78 9.29 -6.19
CA THR A 57 -8.68 9.62 -7.10
C THR A 57 -8.38 8.40 -7.96
N ALA A 58 -8.35 8.55 -9.28
CA ALA A 58 -8.13 7.45 -10.20
C ALA A 58 -6.99 7.79 -11.17
N PHE A 59 -6.15 6.80 -11.45
CA PHE A 59 -5.02 6.88 -12.37
C PHE A 59 -5.26 5.90 -13.52
N SER A 60 -5.31 6.41 -14.75
CA SER A 60 -5.36 5.59 -15.98
C SER A 60 -3.98 5.02 -16.30
N ALA A 61 -3.92 4.05 -17.22
CA ALA A 61 -2.64 3.49 -17.69
C ALA A 61 -1.71 4.58 -18.28
N GLU A 62 -2.28 5.60 -18.94
CA GLU A 62 -1.52 6.73 -19.47
C GLU A 62 -0.96 7.61 -18.34
N GLU A 63 -1.75 7.93 -17.31
CA GLU A 63 -1.29 8.70 -16.16
C GLU A 63 -0.24 7.92 -15.35
N ILE A 64 -0.43 6.61 -15.14
CA ILE A 64 0.55 5.72 -14.50
C ILE A 64 1.90 5.77 -15.23
N ALA A 65 1.88 5.65 -16.56
CA ALA A 65 3.09 5.69 -17.37
C ALA A 65 3.75 7.09 -17.38
N SER A 66 2.97 8.16 -17.53
CA SER A 66 3.47 9.53 -17.59
C SER A 66 4.03 10.01 -16.25
N ALA A 67 3.37 9.67 -15.12
CA ALA A 67 3.83 9.97 -13.77
C ALA A 67 4.98 9.06 -13.33
N GLY A 68 5.20 7.91 -14.01
CA GLY A 68 6.21 6.94 -13.63
C GLY A 68 5.86 6.21 -12.34
N ILE A 69 4.58 5.93 -12.14
CA ILE A 69 4.09 5.14 -11.01
C ILE A 69 4.58 3.70 -11.19
N THR A 70 5.44 3.27 -10.28
CA THR A 70 6.07 1.95 -10.29
C THR A 70 5.96 1.23 -8.96
N ARG A 71 5.59 1.95 -7.91
CA ARG A 71 5.37 1.44 -6.55
C ARG A 71 4.20 2.16 -5.89
N PRO A 72 3.60 1.59 -4.84
CA PRO A 72 2.48 2.21 -4.14
C PRO A 72 2.73 3.64 -3.67
N GLN A 73 3.93 3.93 -3.16
CA GLN A 73 4.30 5.28 -2.72
C GLN A 73 4.13 6.35 -3.81
N ASP A 74 4.31 5.99 -5.09
CA ASP A 74 4.26 6.94 -6.19
C ASP A 74 2.83 7.49 -6.39
N PHE A 75 1.80 6.64 -6.41
CA PHE A 75 0.41 7.10 -6.56
C PHE A 75 -0.17 7.65 -5.25
N ILE A 76 0.25 7.10 -4.10
CA ILE A 76 -0.12 7.63 -2.79
C ILE A 76 0.33 9.08 -2.67
N ALA A 77 1.56 9.36 -3.05
CA ALA A 77 2.13 10.70 -3.04
C ALA A 77 1.38 11.70 -3.93
N LEU A 78 0.66 11.25 -4.95
CA LEU A 78 -0.18 12.05 -5.85
C LEU A 78 -1.67 12.12 -5.41
N THR A 79 -2.02 11.47 -4.29
CA THR A 79 -3.41 11.39 -3.79
C THR A 79 -3.58 12.33 -2.60
N PRO A 80 -4.54 13.29 -2.63
CA PRO A 80 -4.76 14.20 -1.51
C PRO A 80 -5.24 13.48 -0.23
N ASN A 81 -4.79 13.98 0.94
CA ASN A 81 -5.05 13.40 2.27
C ASN A 81 -4.64 11.93 2.39
N MET A 82 -3.61 11.54 1.65
CA MET A 82 -3.04 10.20 1.74
C MET A 82 -1.53 10.26 1.91
N GLN A 83 -1.01 9.40 2.76
CA GLN A 83 0.42 9.28 3.01
C GLN A 83 0.81 7.82 3.15
N MET A 84 2.06 7.53 2.83
CA MET A 84 2.74 6.27 3.12
C MET A 84 3.97 6.59 3.96
N VAL A 85 3.95 6.18 5.22
CA VAL A 85 5.08 6.31 6.11
C VAL A 85 5.95 5.08 5.94
N GLN A 86 7.15 5.27 5.40
CA GLN A 86 8.16 4.21 5.31
C GLN A 86 8.78 3.99 6.68
N THR A 87 8.95 2.73 7.07
CA THR A 87 9.50 2.36 8.35
C THR A 87 10.63 1.36 8.19
N GLN A 88 11.14 0.78 9.18
CA GLN A 88 12.15 -0.25 9.38
C GLN A 88 12.87 -0.81 8.13
N ASN A 89 12.20 -0.88 7.01
CA ASN A 89 12.70 -1.43 5.75
C ASN A 89 11.86 -0.91 4.56
N GLN A 90 12.28 -1.22 3.37
CA GLN A 90 11.55 -0.89 2.13
C GLN A 90 10.19 -1.62 2.01
N GLY A 91 10.02 -2.76 2.68
CA GLY A 91 8.81 -3.58 2.59
C GLY A 91 7.68 -3.16 3.53
N THR A 92 8.02 -2.62 4.71
CA THR A 92 7.03 -2.24 5.72
C THR A 92 6.70 -0.76 5.60
N SER A 93 5.41 -0.44 5.52
CA SER A 93 4.94 0.94 5.42
C SER A 93 3.55 1.07 5.98
N PHE A 94 3.25 2.24 6.56
CA PHE A 94 1.93 2.54 7.08
C PHE A 94 1.18 3.45 6.14
N ILE A 95 -0.06 3.07 5.81
CA ILE A 95 -0.95 3.88 4.99
C ILE A 95 -1.83 4.72 5.91
N VAL A 96 -1.88 6.01 5.62
CA VAL A 96 -2.77 6.96 6.29
C VAL A 96 -3.70 7.57 5.26
N VAL A 97 -5.01 7.53 5.50
CA VAL A 97 -6.03 8.15 4.64
C VAL A 97 -6.97 8.97 5.49
N ARG A 98 -7.08 10.28 5.22
CA ARG A 98 -7.91 11.23 5.98
C ARG A 98 -7.66 11.17 7.50
N GLY A 99 -6.42 10.87 7.89
CA GLY A 99 -6.01 10.75 9.28
C GLY A 99 -6.14 9.36 9.88
N ILE A 100 -6.95 8.46 9.32
CA ILE A 100 -7.03 7.08 9.80
C ILE A 100 -5.73 6.35 9.41
N SER A 101 -4.93 6.02 10.41
CA SER A 101 -3.60 5.45 10.25
C SER A 101 -3.57 3.95 10.52
N GLN A 102 -2.57 3.30 9.92
CA GLN A 102 -2.16 1.96 10.29
C GLN A 102 -1.09 2.07 11.38
N ALA A 103 -1.27 1.38 12.50
CA ALA A 103 -0.24 1.23 13.51
C ALA A 103 0.67 0.04 13.19
N ARG A 104 1.88 0.02 13.75
CA ARG A 104 2.81 -1.12 13.64
C ARG A 104 2.15 -2.40 14.18
N ASN A 105 2.34 -3.52 13.50
CA ASN A 105 1.75 -4.83 13.84
C ASN A 105 0.21 -4.87 13.83
N SER A 106 -0.47 -3.83 13.32
CA SER A 106 -1.93 -3.83 13.20
C SER A 106 -2.41 -4.36 11.85
N GLU A 107 -3.69 -4.70 11.79
CA GLU A 107 -4.41 -4.86 10.53
C GLU A 107 -4.34 -3.56 9.70
N PRO A 108 -4.40 -3.63 8.37
CA PRO A 108 -4.38 -2.43 7.54
C PRO A 108 -5.61 -1.54 7.78
N SER A 109 -5.42 -0.23 7.66
CA SER A 109 -6.54 0.75 7.73
C SER A 109 -7.25 0.93 6.38
N VAL A 110 -6.68 0.40 5.31
CA VAL A 110 -7.18 0.52 3.93
C VAL A 110 -7.25 -0.86 3.30
N ALA A 111 -8.41 -1.21 2.75
CA ALA A 111 -8.54 -2.44 1.98
C ALA A 111 -7.82 -2.29 0.63
N VAL A 112 -6.84 -3.15 0.36
CA VAL A 112 -6.13 -3.17 -0.93
C VAL A 112 -6.58 -4.38 -1.72
N MET A 113 -7.07 -4.13 -2.93
CA MET A 113 -7.52 -5.18 -3.84
C MET A 113 -6.69 -5.16 -5.13
N ILE A 114 -6.14 -6.30 -5.50
CA ILE A 114 -5.56 -6.50 -6.83
C ILE A 114 -6.48 -7.43 -7.62
N ASP A 115 -7.00 -6.93 -8.74
CA ASP A 115 -7.88 -7.70 -9.64
C ASP A 115 -9.09 -8.34 -8.93
N GLY A 116 -9.58 -7.74 -7.86
CA GLY A 116 -10.72 -8.21 -7.08
C GLY A 116 -10.38 -9.15 -5.92
N VAL A 117 -9.10 -9.44 -5.68
CA VAL A 117 -8.62 -10.21 -4.52
C VAL A 117 -8.15 -9.26 -3.43
N LEU A 118 -8.67 -9.41 -2.21
CA LEU A 118 -8.28 -8.62 -1.04
C LEU A 118 -6.94 -9.14 -0.50
N MET A 119 -5.97 -8.25 -0.32
CA MET A 119 -4.72 -8.58 0.36
C MET A 119 -4.97 -8.94 1.83
N ALA A 120 -4.45 -10.06 2.26
CA ALA A 120 -4.66 -10.60 3.60
C ALA A 120 -3.76 -9.93 4.66
N ASN A 121 -2.61 -9.40 4.24
CA ASN A 121 -1.62 -8.80 5.15
C ASN A 121 -1.03 -7.51 4.56
N PRO A 122 -0.79 -6.46 5.37
CA PRO A 122 -0.21 -5.20 4.88
C PRO A 122 1.18 -5.34 4.27
N SER A 123 1.99 -6.32 4.68
CA SER A 123 3.31 -6.58 4.07
C SER A 123 3.25 -7.01 2.61
N GLN A 124 2.07 -7.40 2.11
CA GLN A 124 1.86 -7.68 0.69
C GLN A 124 1.76 -6.42 -0.19
N PHE A 125 1.50 -5.25 0.40
CA PHE A 125 1.15 -4.05 -0.37
C PHE A 125 2.32 -3.45 -1.16
N ASN A 126 3.50 -3.33 -0.55
CA ASN A 126 4.64 -2.66 -1.19
C ASN A 126 5.33 -3.55 -2.22
N GLN A 127 4.64 -3.81 -3.32
CA GLN A 127 5.11 -4.58 -4.47
C GLN A 127 5.38 -3.67 -5.66
N GLU A 128 6.16 -4.19 -6.61
CA GLU A 128 6.37 -3.56 -7.91
C GLU A 128 5.06 -3.49 -8.70
N LEU A 129 4.70 -2.28 -9.17
CA LEU A 129 3.53 -2.02 -10.01
C LEU A 129 3.95 -1.99 -11.49
N PHE A 130 3.69 -3.06 -12.21
CA PHE A 130 3.97 -3.18 -13.63
C PHE A 130 2.77 -3.82 -14.34
N ASP A 131 2.59 -3.50 -15.62
CA ASP A 131 1.47 -3.98 -16.44
C ASP A 131 0.10 -3.67 -15.78
N ILE A 132 -0.07 -2.40 -15.32
CA ILE A 132 -1.25 -1.92 -14.62
C ILE A 132 -2.18 -1.19 -15.60
N GLU A 133 -3.48 -1.53 -15.56
CA GLU A 133 -4.56 -0.88 -16.33
C GLU A 133 -5.06 0.38 -15.62
N SER A 134 -5.31 0.28 -14.30
CA SER A 134 -5.79 1.39 -13.50
C SER A 134 -5.50 1.23 -12.01
N ILE A 135 -5.40 2.37 -11.30
CA ILE A 135 -5.37 2.43 -9.85
C ILE A 135 -6.48 3.37 -9.41
N GLN A 136 -7.31 2.94 -8.47
CA GLN A 136 -8.44 3.71 -7.95
C GLN A 136 -8.31 3.77 -6.42
N VAL A 137 -8.31 4.97 -5.86
CA VAL A 137 -8.23 5.21 -4.43
C VAL A 137 -9.54 5.82 -3.96
N LEU A 138 -10.34 5.02 -3.26
CA LEU A 138 -11.58 5.44 -2.64
C LEU A 138 -11.28 5.89 -1.21
N LYS A 139 -11.62 7.11 -0.87
CA LYS A 139 -11.33 7.71 0.43
C LYS A 139 -12.56 7.68 1.34
N GLY A 140 -12.32 7.59 2.67
CA GLY A 140 -13.35 7.36 3.69
C GLY A 140 -13.87 5.92 3.70
N PRO A 141 -14.69 5.54 4.69
CA PRO A 141 -15.07 4.15 4.90
C PRO A 141 -15.77 3.52 3.68
N GLN A 142 -15.27 2.36 3.29
CA GLN A 142 -15.79 1.56 2.17
C GLN A 142 -16.25 0.16 2.63
N GLY A 143 -16.45 -0.04 3.93
CA GLY A 143 -16.75 -1.33 4.53
C GLY A 143 -17.98 -2.01 3.91
N ALA A 144 -19.03 -1.27 3.56
CA ALA A 144 -20.26 -1.82 3.01
C ALA A 144 -20.09 -2.68 1.73
N LEU A 145 -19.06 -2.43 0.91
CA LEU A 145 -18.78 -3.20 -0.33
C LEU A 145 -17.46 -3.95 -0.30
N TYR A 146 -16.47 -3.45 0.44
CA TYR A 146 -15.10 -3.99 0.47
C TYR A 146 -14.75 -4.72 1.76
N GLY A 147 -15.56 -4.49 2.83
CA GLY A 147 -15.52 -5.24 4.06
C GLY A 147 -14.54 -4.71 5.10
N ARG A 148 -14.12 -5.61 5.98
CA ARG A 148 -13.17 -5.31 7.05
C ARG A 148 -11.91 -4.63 6.50
N ASN A 149 -11.26 -3.84 7.32
CA ASN A 149 -10.04 -3.10 6.97
C ASN A 149 -10.24 -1.99 5.91
N ALA A 150 -11.48 -1.73 5.46
CA ALA A 150 -11.80 -0.59 4.59
C ALA A 150 -12.27 0.62 5.40
N ILE A 151 -11.69 0.86 6.57
CA ILE A 151 -12.09 1.91 7.50
C ILE A 151 -11.63 3.31 7.05
N GLY A 152 -10.40 3.44 6.55
CA GLY A 152 -9.87 4.68 5.95
C GLY A 152 -10.18 4.80 4.46
N GLY A 153 -10.41 3.67 3.78
CA GLY A 153 -10.67 3.66 2.35
C GLY A 153 -10.43 2.31 1.68
N ALA A 154 -10.42 2.32 0.34
CA ALA A 154 -10.05 1.17 -0.46
C ALA A 154 -9.16 1.57 -1.64
N ILE A 155 -8.17 0.75 -1.95
CA ILE A 155 -7.32 0.87 -3.13
C ILE A 155 -7.63 -0.32 -4.05
N ILE A 156 -7.97 -0.02 -5.30
CA ILE A 156 -8.28 -1.02 -6.31
C ILE A 156 -7.24 -0.90 -7.41
N ILE A 157 -6.48 -1.95 -7.62
CA ILE A 157 -5.46 -2.06 -8.65
C ILE A 157 -5.93 -3.10 -9.66
N ASN A 158 -6.07 -2.70 -10.92
CA ASN A 158 -6.41 -3.61 -12.01
C ASN A 158 -5.18 -3.78 -12.91
N THR A 159 -4.81 -5.04 -13.18
CA THR A 159 -3.75 -5.37 -14.14
C THR A 159 -4.30 -5.36 -15.57
N GLN A 160 -3.40 -5.14 -16.54
CA GLN A 160 -3.76 -5.14 -17.95
C GLN A 160 -4.42 -6.45 -18.37
N LYS A 161 -5.46 -6.33 -19.21
CA LYS A 161 -6.09 -7.48 -19.84
C LYS A 161 -5.40 -7.79 -21.17
N PRO A 162 -5.32 -9.06 -21.57
CA PRO A 162 -4.85 -9.41 -22.92
C PRO A 162 -5.80 -8.87 -23.97
N THR A 163 -5.23 -8.34 -25.05
CA THR A 163 -5.96 -7.77 -26.18
C THR A 163 -6.32 -8.82 -27.24
N ASP A 164 -7.07 -8.41 -28.25
CA ASP A 164 -7.47 -9.27 -29.38
C ASP A 164 -6.36 -9.47 -30.42
N ILE A 165 -5.22 -8.79 -30.26
CA ILE A 165 -4.02 -8.95 -31.08
C ILE A 165 -2.82 -9.27 -30.21
N LEU A 166 -1.85 -9.98 -30.80
CA LEU A 166 -0.57 -10.19 -30.10
C LEU A 166 0.18 -8.86 -30.04
N GLN A 167 0.53 -8.46 -28.82
CA GLN A 167 1.30 -7.25 -28.57
C GLN A 167 2.17 -7.42 -27.32
N GLY A 168 3.17 -6.58 -27.20
CA GLY A 168 4.03 -6.58 -26.05
C GLY A 168 4.78 -5.27 -25.87
N ASN A 169 5.45 -5.17 -24.72
CA ASN A 169 6.37 -4.07 -24.43
C ASN A 169 7.56 -4.57 -23.65
N VAL A 170 8.67 -3.86 -23.76
CA VAL A 170 9.89 -4.06 -22.97
C VAL A 170 10.38 -2.72 -22.48
N THR A 171 10.70 -2.60 -21.20
CA THR A 171 11.34 -1.43 -20.60
C THR A 171 12.70 -1.83 -20.06
N LEU A 172 13.73 -1.08 -20.44
CA LEU A 172 15.07 -1.15 -19.89
C LEU A 172 15.36 0.16 -19.16
N GLY A 173 15.83 0.10 -17.93
CA GLY A 173 16.12 1.28 -17.11
C GLY A 173 17.47 1.18 -16.42
N TYR A 174 18.03 2.36 -16.15
CA TYR A 174 19.21 2.55 -15.30
C TYR A 174 18.93 3.72 -14.35
N GLU A 175 19.35 3.59 -13.09
CA GLU A 175 19.25 4.68 -12.12
C GLU A 175 20.54 4.87 -11.30
N SER A 176 20.63 6.04 -10.63
CA SER A 176 21.66 6.30 -9.63
C SER A 176 21.57 5.26 -8.50
N GLY A 177 22.67 5.05 -7.78
CA GLY A 177 22.76 3.93 -6.81
C GLY A 177 23.04 2.58 -7.47
N PRO A 178 23.93 2.51 -8.49
CA PRO A 178 23.91 1.70 -9.70
C PRO A 178 22.76 0.70 -9.78
N GLY A 179 21.58 1.21 -10.24
CA GLY A 179 20.36 0.40 -10.34
C GLY A 179 20.03 0.01 -11.79
N TYR A 180 19.50 -1.20 -11.98
CA TYR A 180 19.11 -1.74 -13.29
C TYR A 180 17.68 -2.27 -13.24
N LYS A 181 16.90 -1.95 -14.29
CA LYS A 181 15.51 -2.38 -14.41
C LYS A 181 15.24 -3.02 -15.75
N VAL A 182 14.60 -4.18 -15.74
CA VAL A 182 14.09 -4.85 -16.93
C VAL A 182 12.64 -5.24 -16.67
N ARG A 183 11.71 -4.73 -17.49
CA ARG A 183 10.29 -5.10 -17.43
C ARG A 183 9.82 -5.52 -18.80
N GLY A 184 8.88 -6.44 -18.86
CA GLY A 184 8.25 -6.84 -20.10
C GLY A 184 6.86 -7.39 -19.89
N ALA A 185 6.00 -7.18 -20.88
CA ALA A 185 4.69 -7.77 -20.94
C ALA A 185 4.43 -8.24 -22.38
N PHE A 186 3.76 -9.38 -22.52
CA PHE A 186 3.39 -9.96 -23.81
C PHE A 186 2.08 -10.72 -23.66
N GLY A 187 1.14 -10.46 -24.55
CA GLY A 187 -0.18 -11.08 -24.49
C GLY A 187 -0.95 -11.01 -25.79
N GLY A 188 -2.12 -11.65 -25.81
CA GLY A 188 -3.04 -11.69 -26.92
C GLY A 188 -3.75 -13.03 -27.07
N PRO A 189 -4.36 -13.32 -28.27
CA PRO A 189 -5.12 -14.55 -28.50
C PRO A 189 -4.21 -15.77 -28.68
N ILE A 190 -4.62 -16.91 -28.12
CA ILE A 190 -3.91 -18.18 -28.27
C ILE A 190 -4.31 -18.86 -29.59
N GLY A 191 -3.33 -19.06 -30.48
CA GLY A 191 -3.56 -19.77 -31.73
C GLY A 191 -4.58 -19.08 -32.68
N GLY A 192 -4.80 -17.78 -32.53
CA GLY A 192 -5.81 -17.04 -33.28
C GLY A 192 -7.25 -17.29 -32.82
N SER A 193 -7.44 -17.80 -31.59
CA SER A 193 -8.76 -18.02 -30.99
C SER A 193 -9.31 -16.74 -30.40
N ASP A 194 -10.55 -16.39 -30.69
CA ASP A 194 -11.26 -15.29 -30.04
C ASP A 194 -11.67 -15.64 -28.59
N ALA A 195 -11.70 -16.93 -28.25
CA ALA A 195 -12.15 -17.42 -26.95
C ALA A 195 -11.02 -17.57 -25.90
N TRP A 196 -9.76 -17.69 -26.32
CA TRP A 196 -8.64 -17.91 -25.43
C TRP A 196 -7.61 -16.80 -25.61
N LYS A 197 -7.30 -16.09 -24.49
CA LYS A 197 -6.32 -15.02 -24.45
C LYS A 197 -5.37 -15.23 -23.28
N PHE A 198 -4.14 -14.78 -23.42
CA PHE A 198 -3.15 -14.85 -22.36
C PHE A 198 -2.41 -13.51 -22.20
N GLN A 199 -1.89 -13.28 -21.00
CA GLN A 199 -0.96 -12.20 -20.67
C GLN A 199 0.12 -12.79 -19.79
N VAL A 200 1.38 -12.49 -20.08
CA VAL A 200 2.54 -12.78 -19.21
C VAL A 200 3.31 -11.49 -19.05
N SER A 201 3.61 -11.13 -17.83
CA SER A 201 4.41 -9.96 -17.52
C SER A 201 5.44 -10.28 -16.44
N ALA A 202 6.60 -9.63 -16.52
CA ALA A 202 7.70 -9.80 -15.59
C ALA A 202 8.41 -8.47 -15.35
N SER A 203 8.90 -8.28 -14.13
CA SER A 203 9.75 -7.17 -13.73
C SER A 203 10.93 -7.69 -12.93
N TYR A 204 12.11 -7.21 -13.24
CA TYR A 204 13.32 -7.37 -12.44
C TYR A 204 13.92 -5.99 -12.19
N PHE A 205 14.20 -5.69 -10.94
CA PHE A 205 14.86 -4.46 -10.51
C PHE A 205 15.93 -4.78 -9.47
N GLU A 206 17.08 -4.17 -9.60
CA GLU A 206 18.21 -4.29 -8.67
C GLU A 206 18.88 -2.93 -8.53
N THR A 207 19.23 -2.51 -7.30
CA THR A 207 20.03 -1.31 -7.02
C THR A 207 20.93 -1.55 -5.82
N ASP A 208 22.13 -0.94 -5.84
CA ASP A 208 23.07 -1.00 -4.71
C ASP A 208 22.58 -0.11 -3.53
N GLY A 209 21.57 0.77 -3.75
CA GLY A 209 21.01 1.66 -2.74
C GLY A 209 21.40 3.14 -2.93
N HIS A 210 20.93 3.97 -2.00
CA HIS A 210 21.06 5.44 -2.07
C HIS A 210 21.35 6.08 -0.71
N ILE A 211 21.22 5.34 0.39
CA ILE A 211 21.43 5.81 1.76
C ILE A 211 22.78 5.30 2.26
N ASP A 212 23.76 6.21 2.35
CA ASP A 212 25.13 5.88 2.74
C ASP A 212 25.21 5.39 4.20
N ASN A 213 25.90 4.26 4.41
CA ASN A 213 26.32 3.78 5.71
C ASN A 213 27.86 3.83 5.81
N PRO A 214 28.42 4.95 6.27
CA PRO A 214 29.88 5.11 6.33
C PRO A 214 30.57 4.17 7.34
N TYR A 215 29.84 3.55 8.26
CA TYR A 215 30.42 2.58 9.18
C TYR A 215 30.80 1.29 8.46
N LEU A 216 29.93 0.75 7.62
CA LEU A 216 30.19 -0.44 6.81
C LEU A 216 30.91 -0.10 5.50
N GLY A 217 30.83 1.16 5.04
CA GLY A 217 31.41 1.62 3.78
C GLY A 217 30.61 1.15 2.56
N GLU A 218 29.32 1.05 2.70
CA GLU A 218 28.34 0.64 1.67
C GLU A 218 27.00 1.35 1.88
N GLU A 219 26.06 1.21 0.93
CA GLU A 219 24.71 1.72 1.07
C GLU A 219 23.90 0.84 2.03
N ALA A 220 22.95 1.45 2.76
CA ALA A 220 22.11 0.78 3.76
C ALA A 220 20.81 0.21 3.18
N ASP A 221 20.45 0.58 1.94
CA ASP A 221 19.16 0.27 1.31
C ASP A 221 19.27 -0.40 -0.07
N PRO A 222 20.22 -1.36 -0.29
CA PRO A 222 20.23 -2.12 -1.53
C PRO A 222 18.89 -2.86 -1.69
N PHE A 223 18.47 -3.07 -2.93
CA PHE A 223 17.17 -3.64 -3.20
C PHE A 223 17.16 -4.52 -4.46
N GLU A 224 16.63 -5.71 -4.36
CA GLU A 224 16.39 -6.62 -5.47
C GLU A 224 14.92 -7.08 -5.46
N ASP A 225 14.23 -7.00 -6.60
CA ASP A 225 12.84 -7.44 -6.77
C ASP A 225 12.70 -8.22 -8.09
N LEU A 226 12.20 -9.44 -8.00
CA LEU A 226 11.76 -10.23 -9.13
C LEU A 226 10.28 -10.52 -9.00
N SER A 227 9.49 -9.99 -9.92
CA SER A 227 8.05 -10.21 -9.95
C SER A 227 7.62 -10.77 -11.31
N VAL A 228 6.76 -11.80 -11.30
CA VAL A 228 6.21 -12.42 -12.52
C VAL A 228 4.70 -12.61 -12.36
N ARG A 229 3.93 -12.32 -13.41
CA ARG A 229 2.47 -12.53 -13.47
C ARG A 229 2.09 -13.25 -14.73
N GLY A 230 1.14 -14.17 -14.60
CA GLY A 230 0.48 -14.86 -15.70
C GLY A 230 -1.03 -14.74 -15.59
N ARG A 231 -1.70 -14.50 -16.72
CA ARG A 231 -3.15 -14.42 -16.83
C ARG A 231 -3.64 -15.24 -18.01
N LEU A 232 -4.70 -16.01 -17.83
CA LEU A 232 -5.34 -16.79 -18.86
C LEU A 232 -6.84 -16.54 -18.83
N ILE A 233 -7.39 -16.00 -19.90
CA ILE A 233 -8.81 -15.73 -20.06
C ILE A 233 -9.43 -16.71 -21.04
N TRP A 234 -10.60 -17.26 -20.65
CA TRP A 234 -11.42 -18.10 -21.48
C TRP A 234 -12.85 -17.55 -21.58
N GLU A 235 -13.22 -17.10 -22.76
CA GLU A 235 -14.51 -16.50 -23.08
C GLU A 235 -15.19 -17.29 -24.22
N PRO A 236 -15.75 -18.49 -23.92
CA PRO A 236 -16.37 -19.32 -24.95
C PRO A 236 -17.68 -18.74 -25.51
N SER A 237 -18.26 -17.74 -24.84
CA SER A 237 -19.49 -17.07 -25.23
C SER A 237 -19.60 -15.70 -24.54
N ASP A 238 -20.46 -14.82 -25.02
CA ASP A 238 -20.78 -13.52 -24.43
C ASP A 238 -21.37 -13.61 -23.00
N SER A 239 -21.79 -14.80 -22.59
CA SER A 239 -22.44 -15.03 -21.30
C SER A 239 -21.53 -15.64 -20.26
N PHE A 240 -20.33 -16.11 -20.61
CA PHE A 240 -19.43 -16.76 -19.67
C PHE A 240 -17.98 -16.33 -19.90
N SER A 241 -17.30 -15.97 -18.81
CA SER A 241 -15.86 -15.70 -18.77
C SER A 241 -15.22 -16.38 -17.58
N ALA A 242 -14.04 -16.94 -17.80
CA ALA A 242 -13.16 -17.47 -16.75
C ALA A 242 -11.79 -16.81 -16.89
N ASP A 243 -11.27 -16.24 -15.79
CA ASP A 243 -10.04 -15.46 -15.73
C ASP A 243 -9.15 -16.04 -14.61
N LEU A 244 -8.15 -16.83 -15.00
CA LEU A 244 -7.17 -17.45 -14.10
C LEU A 244 -5.93 -16.57 -14.07
N ARG A 245 -5.44 -16.29 -12.86
CA ARG A 245 -4.24 -15.47 -12.62
C ARG A 245 -3.32 -16.17 -11.64
N ALA A 246 -2.03 -15.99 -11.85
CA ALA A 246 -1.00 -16.43 -10.92
C ALA A 246 0.13 -15.39 -10.89
N SER A 247 0.67 -15.13 -9.72
CA SER A 247 1.80 -14.21 -9.56
C SER A 247 2.77 -14.70 -8.49
N ILE A 248 4.03 -14.34 -8.68
CA ILE A 248 5.09 -14.47 -7.69
C ILE A 248 5.79 -13.13 -7.55
N SER A 249 6.22 -12.78 -6.33
CA SER A 249 7.11 -11.65 -6.04
C SER A 249 8.16 -12.11 -5.03
N ARG A 250 9.42 -11.78 -5.32
CA ARG A 250 10.58 -12.12 -4.49
C ARG A 250 11.38 -10.86 -4.29
N VAL A 251 11.46 -10.41 -3.05
CA VAL A 251 12.19 -9.21 -2.65
C VAL A 251 13.32 -9.59 -1.72
N ASP A 252 14.51 -9.05 -2.00
CA ASP A 252 15.69 -9.13 -1.15
C ASP A 252 16.22 -7.71 -0.94
N THR A 253 16.30 -7.27 0.33
CA THR A 253 16.76 -5.92 0.71
C THR A 253 17.35 -5.95 2.11
N GLN A 254 17.91 -4.84 2.55
CA GLN A 254 18.32 -4.67 3.95
C GLN A 254 17.19 -4.07 4.80
N ALA A 255 17.37 -4.15 6.11
CA ALA A 255 16.36 -3.68 7.05
C ALA A 255 17.01 -3.09 8.32
N LEU A 256 16.20 -2.33 9.08
CA LEU A 256 16.56 -1.76 10.38
C LEU A 256 17.82 -0.89 10.31
N TYR A 257 18.00 -0.16 9.20
CA TYR A 257 19.01 0.86 9.06
C TYR A 257 18.48 2.19 9.60
N PHE A 258 18.49 2.36 10.91
CA PHE A 258 18.01 3.56 11.58
C PHE A 258 19.15 4.47 12.02
N ASN A 259 18.80 5.67 12.42
CA ASN A 259 19.69 6.62 13.07
C ASN A 259 19.12 7.02 14.43
N ILE A 260 20.00 7.40 15.37
CA ILE A 260 19.60 7.84 16.72
C ILE A 260 19.74 9.36 16.77
N VAL A 261 18.62 10.04 16.99
CA VAL A 261 18.55 11.51 17.02
C VAL A 261 17.66 11.99 18.16
N GLU A 262 17.95 13.19 18.66
CA GLU A 262 17.08 13.86 19.65
C GLU A 262 15.88 14.52 18.96
N ASP A 263 16.11 15.17 17.83
CA ASP A 263 15.11 15.89 17.03
C ASP A 263 14.85 15.17 15.71
N VAL A 264 13.61 14.91 15.39
CA VAL A 264 13.20 14.26 14.12
C VAL A 264 13.62 15.07 12.89
N ASN A 265 13.82 16.39 13.03
CA ASN A 265 14.27 17.26 11.95
C ASN A 265 15.80 17.31 11.79
N ASP A 266 16.55 16.63 12.66
CA ASP A 266 18.01 16.49 12.50
C ASP A 266 18.32 15.41 11.45
N THR A 267 18.71 15.85 10.25
CA THR A 267 19.15 15.02 9.13
C THR A 267 20.68 14.97 8.97
N SER A 268 21.41 15.67 9.84
CA SER A 268 22.87 15.87 9.72
C SER A 268 23.69 14.59 9.95
N LEU A 269 23.13 13.62 10.67
CA LEU A 269 23.80 12.36 10.96
C LEU A 269 23.56 11.34 9.84
N PRO A 270 24.60 10.64 9.37
CA PRO A 270 24.42 9.54 8.42
C PRO A 270 23.82 8.32 9.14
N VAL A 271 23.24 7.40 8.38
CA VAL A 271 22.91 6.07 8.90
C VAL A 271 24.21 5.36 9.28
N ARG A 272 24.29 4.82 10.51
CA ARG A 272 25.50 4.15 11.01
C ARG A 272 25.10 2.90 11.78
N VAL A 273 24.80 1.85 11.07
CA VAL A 273 24.51 0.54 11.64
C VAL A 273 25.68 -0.40 11.38
N ASN A 274 25.98 -1.30 12.33
CA ASN A 274 27.09 -2.26 12.21
C ASN A 274 26.65 -3.60 11.61
N ASN A 275 25.37 -3.82 11.47
CA ASN A 275 24.77 -5.01 10.91
C ASN A 275 24.01 -4.67 9.63
N ARG A 276 24.28 -5.36 8.53
CA ARG A 276 23.59 -5.11 7.27
C ARG A 276 22.08 -5.33 7.35
N GLY A 277 21.68 -6.26 8.22
CA GLY A 277 20.31 -6.75 8.18
C GLY A 277 20.00 -7.52 6.90
N ASN A 278 18.81 -8.07 6.86
CA ASN A 278 18.22 -8.74 5.70
C ASN A 278 16.71 -8.61 5.76
N ASN A 279 16.05 -8.40 4.62
CA ASN A 279 14.62 -8.55 4.50
C ASN A 279 14.31 -9.35 3.23
N GLU A 280 14.10 -10.63 3.40
CA GLU A 280 13.61 -11.52 2.36
C GLU A 280 12.08 -11.57 2.44
N ARG A 281 11.39 -11.34 1.32
CA ARG A 281 9.93 -11.40 1.27
C ARG A 281 9.46 -12.13 0.01
N ASP A 282 8.79 -13.24 0.23
CA ASP A 282 8.22 -14.11 -0.80
C ASP A 282 6.69 -14.02 -0.78
N ILE A 283 6.09 -13.65 -1.92
CA ILE A 283 4.64 -13.59 -2.08
C ILE A 283 4.25 -14.42 -3.30
N ASP A 284 3.33 -15.37 -3.09
CA ASP A 284 2.72 -16.15 -4.17
C ASP A 284 1.20 -15.96 -4.12
N SER A 285 0.57 -15.81 -5.29
CA SER A 285 -0.87 -15.67 -5.41
C SER A 285 -1.41 -16.46 -6.60
N ILE A 286 -2.56 -17.09 -6.41
CA ILE A 286 -3.34 -17.68 -7.49
C ILE A 286 -4.81 -17.32 -7.30
N SER A 287 -5.47 -16.88 -8.36
CA SER A 287 -6.90 -16.57 -8.30
C SER A 287 -7.64 -17.00 -9.57
N LEU A 288 -8.92 -17.33 -9.39
CA LEU A 288 -9.86 -17.66 -10.46
C LEU A 288 -11.11 -16.80 -10.30
N LYS A 289 -11.37 -15.97 -11.31
CA LYS A 289 -12.61 -15.21 -11.42
C LYS A 289 -13.49 -15.84 -12.50
N LEU A 290 -14.75 -16.11 -12.16
CA LEU A 290 -15.78 -16.61 -13.06
C LEU A 290 -16.91 -15.59 -13.13
N ASP A 291 -17.31 -15.19 -14.33
CA ASP A 291 -18.49 -14.37 -14.58
C ASP A 291 -19.48 -15.14 -15.45
N TYR A 292 -20.75 -15.16 -15.03
CA TYR A 292 -21.84 -15.75 -15.79
C TYR A 292 -23.01 -14.77 -15.89
N ARG A 293 -23.36 -14.38 -17.12
CA ARG A 293 -24.50 -13.50 -17.40
C ARG A 293 -25.74 -14.32 -17.73
N PHE A 294 -26.75 -14.22 -16.90
CA PHE A 294 -28.06 -14.83 -17.13
C PHE A 294 -28.84 -14.10 -18.24
N GLY A 295 -29.83 -14.80 -18.83
CA GLY A 295 -30.66 -14.23 -19.91
C GLY A 295 -31.50 -12.99 -19.52
N ASN A 296 -31.68 -12.74 -18.21
CA ASN A 296 -32.31 -11.50 -17.68
C ASN A 296 -31.30 -10.37 -17.41
N GLY A 297 -30.03 -10.56 -17.81
CA GLY A 297 -28.98 -9.57 -17.65
C GLY A 297 -28.30 -9.51 -16.27
N VAL A 298 -28.74 -10.29 -15.29
CA VAL A 298 -28.05 -10.44 -14.00
C VAL A 298 -26.73 -11.17 -14.23
N THR A 299 -25.66 -10.70 -13.58
CA THR A 299 -24.34 -11.33 -13.61
C THR A 299 -24.05 -11.99 -12.27
N LEU A 300 -23.66 -13.27 -12.30
CA LEU A 300 -23.04 -13.97 -11.19
C LEU A 300 -21.53 -13.85 -11.35
N THR A 301 -20.86 -13.34 -10.34
CA THR A 301 -19.39 -13.32 -10.25
C THR A 301 -18.94 -14.18 -9.08
N SER A 302 -17.95 -15.04 -9.31
CA SER A 302 -17.25 -15.80 -8.28
C SER A 302 -15.77 -15.48 -8.34
N VAL A 303 -15.14 -15.12 -7.22
CA VAL A 303 -13.69 -14.89 -7.11
C VAL A 303 -13.16 -15.80 -6.01
N THR A 304 -12.28 -16.72 -6.38
CA THR A 304 -11.57 -17.62 -5.46
C THR A 304 -10.10 -17.29 -5.50
N ALA A 305 -9.45 -17.13 -4.36
CA ALA A 305 -8.02 -16.87 -4.30
C ALA A 305 -7.32 -17.64 -3.18
N TYR A 306 -6.04 -17.91 -3.39
CA TYR A 306 -5.11 -18.44 -2.39
C TYR A 306 -3.82 -17.65 -2.49
N ASP A 307 -3.40 -17.08 -1.38
CA ASP A 307 -2.24 -16.21 -1.26
C ASP A 307 -1.32 -16.70 -0.14
N THR A 308 0.00 -16.61 -0.34
CA THR A 308 1.00 -16.86 0.69
C THR A 308 1.96 -15.68 0.79
N LEU A 309 2.44 -15.43 1.99
CA LEU A 309 3.48 -14.46 2.31
C LEU A 309 4.43 -15.08 3.32
N GLU A 310 5.71 -15.15 3.00
CA GLU A 310 6.77 -15.36 3.97
C GLU A 310 7.68 -14.12 3.99
N GLU A 311 7.92 -13.56 5.16
CA GLU A 311 8.83 -12.42 5.33
C GLU A 311 9.77 -12.69 6.49
N ILE A 312 11.08 -12.64 6.21
CA ILE A 312 12.16 -12.74 7.20
C ILE A 312 12.85 -11.39 7.26
N LEU A 313 12.87 -10.79 8.44
CA LEU A 313 13.49 -9.51 8.70
C LEU A 313 14.61 -9.72 9.74
N THR A 314 15.82 -9.27 9.42
CA THR A 314 16.89 -9.10 10.40
C THR A 314 17.50 -7.72 10.23
N GLY A 315 18.07 -7.15 11.29
CA GLY A 315 18.76 -5.86 11.16
C GLY A 315 19.43 -5.43 12.43
N ASP A 316 20.07 -4.30 12.35
CA ASP A 316 20.82 -3.77 13.47
C ASP A 316 19.95 -3.60 14.69
N GLN A 317 20.46 -3.79 15.86
CA GLN A 317 20.04 -3.35 16.88
C GLN A 317 20.06 -3.61 18.16
N PHE A 318 19.85 -3.34 19.09
CA PHE A 318 19.00 -3.36 20.22
C PHE A 318 19.57 -2.89 21.54
N ASP A 319 20.72 -2.24 21.55
CA ASP A 319 21.06 -1.43 22.71
C ASP A 319 20.56 0.02 22.57
N PHE A 320 19.95 0.36 21.42
CA PHE A 320 19.47 1.71 21.08
C PHE A 320 20.54 2.80 21.28
N LEU A 321 21.79 2.44 21.01
CA LEU A 321 22.94 3.33 21.08
C LEU A 321 23.50 3.54 19.69
N PRO A 322 24.12 4.69 19.42
CA PRO A 322 24.98 4.83 18.27
C PRO A 322 26.04 3.74 18.26
N VAL A 323 26.35 3.18 17.09
CA VAL A 323 27.29 2.03 16.97
C VAL A 323 28.63 2.24 17.67
N ASP A 324 29.15 3.47 17.69
CA ASP A 324 30.41 3.82 18.37
C ASP A 324 30.30 3.81 19.92
N GLU A 325 29.09 3.80 20.43
CA GLU A 325 28.78 3.83 21.88
C GLU A 325 28.31 2.47 22.38
N SER A 326 27.99 1.54 21.46
CA SER A 326 27.60 0.18 21.78
C SER A 326 28.76 -0.60 22.43
N ALA A 327 28.56 -1.03 23.68
CA ALA A 327 29.56 -1.84 24.35
C ALA A 327 29.71 -3.23 23.70
N LEU A 328 28.66 -3.80 23.14
CA LEU A 328 28.70 -5.08 22.44
C LEU A 328 29.64 -4.99 21.24
N VAL A 329 29.45 -3.98 20.39
CA VAL A 329 30.29 -3.76 19.19
C VAL A 329 31.75 -3.48 19.56
N GLN A 330 32.00 -2.68 20.60
CA GLN A 330 33.36 -2.39 21.08
C GLN A 330 34.11 -3.65 21.57
N PHE A 331 33.39 -4.65 22.07
CA PHE A 331 33.96 -5.94 22.45
C PHE A 331 33.97 -6.97 21.32
N GLY A 332 33.53 -6.58 20.12
CA GLY A 332 33.50 -7.44 18.94
C GLY A 332 32.35 -8.44 18.93
N ALA A 333 31.39 -8.30 19.83
CA ALA A 333 30.12 -9.00 19.77
C ALA A 333 29.12 -8.23 18.89
N ASP A 334 28.05 -8.89 18.49
CA ASP A 334 26.98 -8.27 17.71
C ASP A 334 25.62 -8.82 18.15
N GLN A 335 24.60 -7.98 17.97
CA GLN A 335 23.21 -8.32 18.25
C GLN A 335 22.34 -7.73 17.15
N ALA A 336 21.46 -8.55 16.58
CA ALA A 336 20.49 -8.10 15.60
C ALA A 336 19.07 -8.43 16.06
N GLN A 337 18.12 -7.60 15.72
CA GLN A 337 16.71 -7.94 15.80
C GLN A 337 16.36 -8.92 14.68
N HIS A 338 15.40 -9.81 14.91
CA HIS A 338 14.77 -10.59 13.86
C HIS A 338 13.26 -10.55 13.97
N GLN A 339 12.60 -10.73 12.83
CA GLN A 339 11.18 -11.03 12.75
C GLN A 339 10.96 -12.09 11.66
N TRP A 340 10.06 -13.03 11.94
CA TRP A 340 9.53 -13.98 10.96
C TRP A 340 8.03 -13.77 10.88
N LEU A 341 7.51 -13.60 9.68
CA LEU A 341 6.09 -13.52 9.39
C LEU A 341 5.76 -14.52 8.29
N ASP A 342 4.76 -15.36 8.55
CA ASP A 342 4.25 -16.37 7.61
C ASP A 342 2.73 -16.25 7.59
N VAL A 343 2.13 -16.11 6.41
CA VAL A 343 0.70 -15.93 6.23
C VAL A 343 0.22 -16.75 5.04
N GLU A 344 -0.79 -17.59 5.28
CA GLU A 344 -1.54 -18.26 4.24
C GLU A 344 -3.00 -17.80 4.28
N ALA A 345 -3.58 -17.47 3.14
CA ALA A 345 -4.95 -17.01 3.06
C ALA A 345 -5.72 -17.64 1.90
N PHE A 346 -6.88 -18.20 2.20
CA PHE A 346 -7.86 -18.64 1.21
C PHE A 346 -9.08 -17.73 1.27
N SER A 347 -9.52 -17.21 0.13
CA SER A 347 -10.72 -16.36 0.06
C SER A 347 -11.68 -16.77 -1.05
N GLN A 348 -12.98 -16.53 -0.80
CA GLN A 348 -14.06 -16.75 -1.75
C GLN A 348 -15.08 -15.61 -1.67
N GLU A 349 -15.33 -14.95 -2.80
CA GLU A 349 -16.47 -14.03 -2.98
C GLU A 349 -17.45 -14.63 -3.99
N ILE A 350 -18.74 -14.56 -3.69
CA ILE A 350 -19.83 -14.83 -4.64
C ILE A 350 -20.77 -13.62 -4.60
N ARG A 351 -21.06 -13.04 -5.77
CA ARG A 351 -21.99 -11.92 -5.86
C ARG A 351 -22.86 -12.00 -7.10
N PHE A 352 -24.07 -11.47 -6.95
CA PHE A 352 -25.03 -11.20 -8.02
C PHE A 352 -25.13 -9.70 -8.25
N THR A 353 -25.07 -9.29 -9.50
CA THR A 353 -25.15 -7.88 -9.90
C THR A 353 -26.26 -7.72 -10.94
N SER A 354 -27.22 -6.83 -10.66
CA SER A 354 -28.28 -6.51 -11.64
C SER A 354 -27.73 -5.73 -12.82
N PRO A 355 -28.43 -5.67 -13.98
CA PRO A 355 -28.08 -4.75 -15.06
C PRO A 355 -27.95 -3.30 -14.60
N SER A 356 -27.03 -2.54 -15.20
CA SER A 356 -26.75 -1.14 -14.84
C SER A 356 -27.72 -0.13 -15.48
N ASP A 357 -28.43 -0.52 -16.52
CA ASP A 357 -29.37 0.32 -17.28
C ASP A 357 -30.79 0.40 -16.69
N GLN A 358 -31.00 -0.25 -15.52
CA GLN A 358 -32.30 -0.27 -14.83
C GLN A 358 -32.40 0.86 -13.81
N ARG A 359 -33.63 1.37 -13.62
CA ARG A 359 -33.95 2.37 -12.58
C ARG A 359 -33.68 1.85 -11.16
N LEU A 360 -33.90 0.55 -10.92
CA LEU A 360 -33.52 -0.17 -9.72
C LEU A 360 -32.31 -1.05 -10.01
N ARG A 361 -31.22 -0.76 -9.37
CA ARG A 361 -29.98 -1.54 -9.46
C ARG A 361 -29.65 -2.13 -8.10
N TRP A 362 -29.10 -3.33 -8.08
CA TRP A 362 -28.75 -3.98 -6.83
C TRP A 362 -27.54 -4.90 -7.00
N ILE A 363 -26.82 -5.07 -5.90
CA ILE A 363 -25.75 -6.06 -5.70
C ILE A 363 -26.10 -6.83 -4.44
N ALA A 364 -25.88 -8.14 -4.44
CA ALA A 364 -25.96 -8.98 -3.25
C ALA A 364 -24.86 -10.04 -3.31
N GLY A 365 -24.18 -10.26 -2.19
CA GLY A 365 -23.05 -11.21 -2.17
C GLY A 365 -22.71 -11.71 -0.79
N ALA A 366 -21.81 -12.71 -0.79
CA ALA A 366 -21.22 -13.31 0.39
C ALA A 366 -19.69 -13.39 0.18
N TYR A 367 -18.96 -13.29 1.27
CA TYR A 367 -17.50 -13.37 1.30
C TYR A 367 -17.05 -14.25 2.47
N VAL A 368 -15.98 -15.00 2.28
CA VAL A 368 -15.28 -15.72 3.35
C VAL A 368 -13.78 -15.62 3.10
N ILE A 369 -13.02 -15.47 4.17
CA ILE A 369 -11.56 -15.61 4.18
C ILE A 369 -11.13 -16.43 5.38
N LEU A 370 -10.24 -17.38 5.12
CA LEU A 370 -9.54 -18.19 6.11
C LEU A 370 -8.08 -17.75 6.08
N THR A 371 -7.51 -17.40 7.22
CA THR A 371 -6.12 -16.94 7.31
C THR A 371 -5.42 -17.68 8.44
N ASP A 372 -4.29 -18.32 8.11
CA ASP A 372 -3.32 -18.86 9.06
C ASP A 372 -2.13 -17.90 9.07
N ARG A 373 -1.73 -17.43 10.24
CA ARG A 373 -0.63 -16.49 10.42
C ARG A 373 0.27 -16.97 11.55
N PHE A 374 1.56 -16.99 11.31
CA PHE A 374 2.59 -17.06 12.34
C PHE A 374 3.43 -15.79 12.35
N ILE A 375 3.72 -15.24 13.52
CA ILE A 375 4.66 -14.15 13.69
C ILE A 375 5.60 -14.48 14.84
N SER A 376 6.91 -14.19 14.68
CA SER A 376 7.85 -14.18 15.78
C SER A 376 8.76 -12.97 15.69
N THR A 377 9.15 -12.44 16.86
CA THR A 377 10.11 -11.33 16.98
C THR A 377 11.07 -11.64 18.10
N GLY A 378 12.33 -11.29 17.92
CA GLY A 378 13.36 -11.56 18.92
C GLY A 378 14.71 -10.99 18.53
N ASN A 379 15.75 -11.47 19.19
CA ASN A 379 17.12 -11.08 18.93
C ASN A 379 17.97 -12.30 18.56
N VAL A 380 18.94 -12.09 17.70
CA VAL A 380 20.03 -13.02 17.37
C VAL A 380 21.35 -12.42 17.79
N PHE A 381 22.29 -13.27 18.23
CA PHE A 381 23.53 -12.81 18.83
C PHE A 381 24.74 -13.43 18.13
N ASP A 382 25.76 -12.61 17.86
CA ASP A 382 27.12 -13.06 17.61
C ASP A 382 27.95 -12.79 18.88
N LEU A 383 28.16 -13.81 19.66
CA LEU A 383 29.03 -13.77 20.83
C LEU A 383 30.33 -14.57 20.58
N SER A 384 30.68 -14.81 19.34
CA SER A 384 31.85 -15.63 18.95
C SER A 384 33.17 -15.17 19.57
N PRO A 385 33.40 -13.89 19.90
CA PRO A 385 34.59 -13.47 20.65
C PRO A 385 34.67 -14.07 22.06
N PHE A 386 33.54 -14.40 22.65
CA PHE A 386 33.45 -14.93 24.02
C PHE A 386 33.10 -16.42 24.07
N ILE A 387 32.25 -16.85 23.13
CA ILE A 387 31.71 -18.22 23.08
C ILE A 387 31.94 -18.77 21.67
N PRO A 388 32.94 -19.63 21.45
CA PRO A 388 33.20 -20.19 20.13
C PRO A 388 31.98 -20.89 19.52
N GLY A 389 31.66 -20.51 18.28
CA GLY A 389 30.51 -21.05 17.53
C GLY A 389 29.18 -20.31 17.74
N TRP A 390 29.15 -19.28 18.59
CA TRP A 390 27.98 -18.41 18.77
C TRP A 390 28.06 -17.24 17.76
N THR A 391 27.90 -17.55 16.50
CA THR A 391 27.74 -16.57 15.44
C THR A 391 26.25 -16.31 15.19
N VAL A 392 25.91 -15.17 14.59
CA VAL A 392 24.53 -14.89 14.16
C VAL A 392 24.02 -16.03 13.31
N PRO A 393 22.98 -16.77 13.74
CA PRO A 393 22.47 -17.91 12.97
C PRO A 393 21.57 -17.43 11.84
N GLU A 394 21.29 -18.34 10.92
CA GLU A 394 20.11 -18.21 10.08
C GLU A 394 18.86 -18.18 10.98
N VAL A 395 18.00 -17.17 10.79
CA VAL A 395 16.75 -17.04 11.54
C VAL A 395 15.82 -18.20 11.21
N LYS A 396 15.20 -18.80 12.22
CA LYS A 396 14.31 -19.95 12.08
C LYS A 396 12.98 -19.70 12.77
N ARG A 397 11.92 -20.18 12.15
CA ARG A 397 10.57 -20.14 12.72
C ARG A 397 10.53 -20.78 14.13
N THR A 398 11.16 -21.94 14.28
CA THR A 398 11.26 -22.64 15.58
C THR A 398 12.74 -22.87 15.93
N PRO A 399 13.37 -21.96 16.67
CA PRO A 399 14.75 -22.12 17.08
C PRO A 399 14.91 -23.27 18.08
N LEU A 400 16.08 -23.93 18.02
CA LEU A 400 16.49 -24.89 19.07
C LEU A 400 17.38 -24.15 20.07
N PRO A 401 16.87 -23.77 21.27
CA PRO A 401 17.54 -22.84 22.18
C PRO A 401 18.98 -23.23 22.56
N GLN A 402 19.26 -24.51 22.59
CA GLN A 402 20.59 -25.03 23.00
C GLN A 402 21.66 -24.92 21.91
N PHE A 403 21.29 -24.63 20.65
CA PHE A 403 22.21 -24.59 19.51
C PHE A 403 22.07 -23.34 18.66
N ASN A 404 21.09 -22.50 18.95
CA ASN A 404 20.80 -21.32 18.16
C ASN A 404 20.77 -20.09 19.09
N PRO A 405 21.68 -19.13 18.96
CA PRO A 405 21.68 -17.90 19.76
C PRO A 405 20.55 -16.93 19.33
N GLN A 406 19.37 -17.44 19.08
CA GLN A 406 18.15 -16.71 18.78
C GLN A 406 17.24 -16.69 20.02
N TRP A 407 16.96 -15.49 20.52
CA TRP A 407 16.02 -15.26 21.61
C TRP A 407 14.73 -14.70 21.05
N THR A 408 13.69 -15.51 21.05
CA THR A 408 12.36 -15.12 20.56
C THR A 408 11.51 -14.67 21.74
N PHE A 409 11.32 -13.37 21.88
CA PHE A 409 10.53 -12.80 22.99
C PHE A 409 9.04 -12.62 22.63
N LEU A 410 8.66 -12.80 21.37
CA LEU A 410 7.29 -12.89 20.90
C LEU A 410 7.21 -14.00 19.85
N ALA A 411 6.28 -14.92 19.99
CA ALA A 411 5.89 -15.87 18.95
C ALA A 411 4.42 -16.27 19.15
N ASP A 412 3.61 -16.09 18.11
CA ASP A 412 2.20 -16.41 18.11
C ASP A 412 1.77 -17.02 16.77
N SER A 413 0.96 -18.08 16.84
CA SER A 413 0.18 -18.56 15.72
C SER A 413 -1.26 -18.06 15.84
N GLN A 414 -1.88 -17.67 14.74
CA GLN A 414 -3.24 -17.15 14.73
C GLN A 414 -4.04 -17.67 13.54
N ASP A 415 -5.12 -18.40 13.84
CA ASP A 415 -6.11 -18.86 12.88
C ASP A 415 -7.30 -17.90 12.88
N ASN A 416 -7.65 -17.35 11.70
CA ASN A 416 -8.79 -16.46 11.56
C ASN A 416 -9.80 -17.03 10.56
N THR A 417 -11.06 -16.95 10.91
CA THR A 417 -12.20 -17.21 10.01
C THR A 417 -13.09 -15.99 9.98
N ALA A 418 -13.07 -15.27 8.86
CA ALA A 418 -13.96 -14.14 8.68
C ALA A 418 -14.95 -14.39 7.55
N TRP A 419 -16.21 -14.04 7.76
CA TRP A 419 -17.25 -14.14 6.73
C TRP A 419 -18.13 -12.89 6.73
N ALA A 420 -18.76 -12.63 5.59
CA ALA A 420 -19.66 -11.48 5.46
C ALA A 420 -20.81 -11.74 4.49
N LEU A 421 -21.91 -11.06 4.76
CA LEU A 421 -23.02 -10.87 3.83
C LEU A 421 -23.16 -9.40 3.50
N PHE A 422 -23.27 -9.07 2.21
CA PHE A 422 -23.35 -7.68 1.78
C PHE A 422 -24.33 -7.46 0.64
N GLY A 423 -24.81 -6.23 0.53
CA GLY A 423 -25.64 -5.82 -0.58
C GLY A 423 -25.77 -4.30 -0.70
N GLU A 424 -26.10 -3.85 -1.89
CA GLU A 424 -26.40 -2.46 -2.22
C GLU A 424 -27.67 -2.42 -3.07
N VAL A 425 -28.51 -1.45 -2.82
CA VAL A 425 -29.66 -1.08 -3.66
C VAL A 425 -29.54 0.38 -4.03
N SER A 426 -29.51 0.66 -5.33
CA SER A 426 -29.52 2.02 -5.90
C SER A 426 -30.81 2.23 -6.67
N TYR A 427 -31.51 3.31 -6.41
CA TYR A 427 -32.78 3.65 -7.03
C TYR A 427 -32.79 5.08 -7.56
N ASP A 428 -33.08 5.24 -8.85
CA ASP A 428 -33.28 6.56 -9.45
C ASP A 428 -34.67 7.09 -9.05
N VAL A 429 -34.71 7.93 -8.02
CA VAL A 429 -35.92 8.58 -7.54
C VAL A 429 -36.51 9.45 -8.65
N THR A 430 -35.62 10.15 -9.36
CA THR A 430 -35.87 10.86 -10.61
C THR A 430 -34.71 10.60 -11.57
N ASP A 431 -34.78 11.06 -12.82
CA ASP A 431 -33.69 10.95 -13.76
C ASP A 431 -32.40 11.68 -13.28
N ALA A 432 -32.58 12.66 -12.38
CA ALA A 432 -31.47 13.45 -11.82
C ALA A 432 -31.06 13.04 -10.40
N VAL A 433 -31.87 12.25 -9.68
CA VAL A 433 -31.65 11.95 -8.24
C VAL A 433 -31.62 10.44 -8.03
N GLU A 434 -30.50 9.94 -7.52
CA GLU A 434 -30.31 8.54 -7.09
C GLU A 434 -30.16 8.50 -5.57
N LEU A 435 -30.82 7.53 -4.93
CA LEU A 435 -30.60 7.11 -3.57
C LEU A 435 -29.97 5.71 -3.58
N SER A 436 -28.82 5.57 -2.94
CA SER A 436 -28.15 4.28 -2.75
C SER A 436 -28.10 3.95 -1.26
N VAL A 437 -28.38 2.69 -0.93
CA VAL A 437 -28.25 2.13 0.43
C VAL A 437 -27.49 0.83 0.31
N ALA A 438 -26.36 0.75 1.00
CA ALA A 438 -25.59 -0.48 1.12
C ALA A 438 -25.53 -0.92 2.59
N LEU A 439 -25.40 -2.21 2.79
CA LEU A 439 -25.31 -2.83 4.11
C LEU A 439 -24.41 -4.04 4.01
N ARG A 440 -23.52 -4.18 4.99
CA ARG A 440 -22.69 -5.36 5.17
C ARG A 440 -22.61 -5.72 6.64
N TYR A 441 -22.66 -7.00 6.91
CA TYR A 441 -22.37 -7.58 8.21
C TYR A 441 -21.13 -8.46 8.07
N ASP A 442 -20.13 -8.18 8.86
CA ASP A 442 -18.91 -8.99 8.98
C ASP A 442 -18.88 -9.64 10.37
N GLU A 443 -18.37 -10.88 10.42
CA GLU A 443 -17.99 -11.58 11.64
C GLU A 443 -16.60 -12.17 11.44
N ASP A 444 -15.69 -11.89 12.38
CA ASP A 444 -14.27 -12.27 12.35
C ASP A 444 -13.92 -13.00 13.65
N GLU A 445 -13.90 -14.34 13.59
CA GLU A 445 -13.46 -15.21 14.68
C GLU A 445 -11.96 -15.44 14.58
N ARG A 446 -11.24 -15.21 15.68
CA ARG A 446 -9.79 -15.38 15.78
C ARG A 446 -9.43 -16.27 16.94
N GLU A 447 -8.54 -17.22 16.66
CA GLU A 447 -7.88 -18.07 17.65
C GLU A 447 -6.39 -17.77 17.65
N ASN A 448 -5.84 -17.34 18.79
CA ASN A 448 -4.41 -17.06 18.96
C ASN A 448 -3.81 -18.08 19.91
N THR A 449 -2.71 -18.73 19.50
CA THR A 449 -1.92 -19.64 20.33
C THR A 449 -0.57 -19.01 20.61
N THR A 450 -0.26 -18.84 21.88
CA THR A 450 1.02 -18.30 22.35
C THR A 450 2.12 -19.35 22.18
N GLU A 451 3.08 -19.09 21.32
CA GLU A 451 4.28 -19.93 21.11
C GLU A 451 5.54 -19.29 21.72
N THR A 452 5.41 -18.11 22.33
CA THR A 452 6.49 -17.42 23.04
C THR A 452 7.08 -18.33 24.12
N PRO A 453 8.42 -18.49 24.21
CA PRO A 453 9.05 -19.25 25.30
C PRO A 453 8.69 -18.68 26.69
N GLN A 454 8.47 -19.56 27.67
CA GLN A 454 7.92 -19.20 28.97
C GLN A 454 8.73 -18.12 29.71
N GLU A 455 10.04 -18.08 29.51
CA GLU A 455 10.94 -17.08 30.14
C GLU A 455 10.67 -15.64 29.68
N PHE A 456 9.99 -15.44 28.54
CA PHE A 456 9.63 -14.12 27.99
C PHE A 456 8.16 -13.75 28.18
N ILE A 457 7.35 -14.66 28.78
CA ILE A 457 5.94 -14.38 29.02
C ILE A 457 5.77 -13.67 30.37
N PRO A 458 5.02 -12.56 30.45
CA PRO A 458 4.66 -11.92 31.72
C PRO A 458 3.94 -12.87 32.68
N VAL A 459 3.89 -12.50 33.97
CA VAL A 459 3.57 -13.35 35.12
C VAL A 459 2.31 -14.20 35.00
N ASP A 460 1.29 -13.74 34.27
CA ASP A 460 -0.02 -14.41 34.21
C ASP A 460 -0.27 -15.20 32.90
N GLY A 461 0.74 -15.34 32.04
CA GLY A 461 0.66 -16.06 30.77
C GLY A 461 1.48 -17.35 30.76
N GLN A 462 1.15 -18.25 29.82
CA GLN A 462 1.88 -19.51 29.61
C GLN A 462 2.08 -19.80 28.12
N THR A 463 3.22 -20.41 27.78
CA THR A 463 3.42 -21.02 26.47
C THR A 463 2.35 -22.07 26.20
N GLY A 464 1.68 -21.99 25.06
CA GLY A 464 0.58 -22.86 24.67
C GLY A 464 -0.80 -22.34 25.08
N ASP A 465 -0.90 -21.17 25.71
CA ASP A 465 -2.20 -20.54 25.96
C ASP A 465 -2.93 -20.27 24.64
N VAL A 466 -4.20 -20.64 24.61
CA VAL A 466 -5.09 -20.43 23.47
C VAL A 466 -6.17 -19.42 23.85
N ARG A 467 -6.25 -18.34 23.10
CA ARG A 467 -7.24 -17.28 23.29
C ARG A 467 -8.12 -17.19 22.05
N LYS A 468 -9.43 -17.03 22.27
CA LYS A 468 -10.41 -16.89 21.19
C LYS A 468 -11.24 -15.66 21.44
N GLU A 469 -11.47 -14.90 20.36
CA GLU A 469 -12.34 -13.73 20.38
C GLU A 469 -13.05 -13.59 19.03
N THR A 470 -14.22 -12.96 19.04
CA THR A 470 -15.02 -12.72 17.85
C THR A 470 -15.40 -11.25 17.81
N TRP A 471 -15.08 -10.61 16.70
CA TRP A 471 -15.51 -9.25 16.40
C TRP A 471 -16.52 -9.26 15.28
N ASP A 472 -17.61 -8.52 15.45
CA ASP A 472 -18.63 -8.36 14.42
C ASP A 472 -19.05 -6.91 14.29
N GLU A 473 -19.42 -6.50 13.08
CA GLU A 473 -19.89 -5.13 12.83
C GLU A 473 -20.87 -5.07 11.67
N LEU A 474 -21.91 -4.26 11.85
CA LEU A 474 -22.84 -3.88 10.80
C LEU A 474 -22.41 -2.55 10.17
N GLN A 475 -22.08 -2.57 8.90
CA GLN A 475 -21.50 -1.44 8.16
C GLN A 475 -22.52 -0.86 7.15
N PRO A 476 -23.39 0.09 7.56
CA PRO A 476 -24.30 0.78 6.65
C PRO A 476 -23.56 1.85 5.84
N LYS A 477 -24.05 2.07 4.61
CA LYS A 477 -23.71 3.24 3.78
C LYS A 477 -24.95 3.75 3.10
N VAL A 478 -25.19 5.06 3.19
CA VAL A 478 -26.31 5.74 2.52
C VAL A 478 -25.76 6.91 1.73
N THR A 479 -26.10 6.99 0.44
CA THR A 479 -25.61 8.05 -0.43
C THR A 479 -26.75 8.61 -1.27
N LEU A 480 -26.88 9.93 -1.28
CA LEU A 480 -27.76 10.67 -2.17
C LEU A 480 -26.92 11.36 -3.25
N ARG A 481 -27.23 11.08 -4.52
CA ARG A 481 -26.60 11.70 -5.68
C ARG A 481 -27.63 12.56 -6.40
N TRP A 482 -27.23 13.79 -6.75
CA TRP A 482 -28.01 14.69 -7.59
C TRP A 482 -27.18 15.15 -8.81
N LYS A 483 -27.67 14.84 -9.99
CA LYS A 483 -27.07 15.25 -11.29
C LYS A 483 -28.02 16.23 -12.00
N PRO A 484 -27.90 17.55 -11.74
CA PRO A 484 -28.72 18.54 -12.43
C PRO A 484 -28.38 18.67 -13.91
N SER A 485 -27.20 18.24 -14.34
CA SER A 485 -26.76 18.12 -15.72
C SER A 485 -25.75 16.99 -15.87
N ASP A 486 -25.37 16.63 -17.10
CA ASP A 486 -24.36 15.60 -17.35
C ASP A 486 -22.98 16.00 -16.82
N ASP A 487 -22.69 17.31 -16.76
CA ASP A 487 -21.40 17.87 -16.36
C ASP A 487 -21.32 18.27 -14.88
N LEU A 488 -22.40 18.13 -14.10
CA LEU A 488 -22.44 18.50 -12.68
C LEU A 488 -23.10 17.42 -11.84
N MET A 489 -22.39 16.96 -10.82
CA MET A 489 -22.89 16.03 -9.83
C MET A 489 -22.59 16.57 -8.43
N VAL A 490 -23.62 16.55 -7.57
CA VAL A 490 -23.54 16.84 -6.13
C VAL A 490 -23.94 15.59 -5.38
N TYR A 491 -23.24 15.26 -4.30
CA TYR A 491 -23.58 14.11 -3.47
C TYR A 491 -23.38 14.40 -1.99
N GLY A 492 -24.00 13.59 -1.17
CA GLY A 492 -23.75 13.54 0.26
C GLY A 492 -24.11 12.18 0.80
N GLY A 493 -23.46 11.78 1.87
CA GLY A 493 -23.67 10.46 2.41
C GLY A 493 -23.09 10.25 3.80
N TYR A 494 -23.42 9.09 4.33
CA TYR A 494 -22.91 8.53 5.56
C TYR A 494 -22.38 7.13 5.29
N SER A 495 -21.26 6.78 5.92
CA SER A 495 -20.67 5.44 5.84
C SER A 495 -19.99 5.06 7.14
N ARG A 496 -20.11 3.78 7.51
CA ARG A 496 -19.37 3.17 8.61
C ARG A 496 -18.33 2.20 8.08
N GLY A 497 -17.15 2.20 8.69
CA GLY A 497 -16.07 1.25 8.48
C GLY A 497 -15.65 0.60 9.78
N PHE A 498 -15.01 -0.56 9.66
CA PHE A 498 -14.65 -1.40 10.78
C PHE A 498 -13.29 -2.06 10.53
N ARG A 499 -12.51 -2.20 11.61
CA ARG A 499 -11.29 -3.00 11.69
C ARG A 499 -11.33 -3.81 12.97
N SER A 500 -11.13 -5.14 12.87
CA SER A 500 -11.22 -6.06 14.02
C SER A 500 -10.13 -5.76 15.04
N GLY A 501 -10.45 -5.92 16.32
CA GLY A 501 -9.48 -5.97 17.40
C GLY A 501 -8.53 -7.17 17.31
N GLY A 502 -7.75 -7.40 18.34
CA GLY A 502 -6.78 -8.48 18.31
C GLY A 502 -6.12 -8.76 19.67
N PHE A 503 -5.05 -9.53 19.59
CA PHE A 503 -4.34 -10.03 20.75
C PHE A 503 -2.98 -9.33 20.87
N ASN A 504 -2.71 -8.76 22.03
CA ASN A 504 -1.37 -8.42 22.48
C ASN A 504 -0.68 -9.68 23.04
N GLN A 505 0.57 -9.56 23.40
CA GLN A 505 1.30 -10.66 24.06
C GLN A 505 0.55 -11.12 25.30
N THR A 506 0.38 -12.43 25.46
CA THR A 506 -0.31 -13.04 26.59
C THR A 506 0.31 -12.60 27.92
N GLY A 507 -0.52 -12.11 28.85
CA GLY A 507 -0.12 -11.67 30.18
C GLY A 507 0.40 -10.22 30.25
N VAL A 508 0.44 -9.46 29.16
CA VAL A 508 0.93 -8.07 29.15
C VAL A 508 0.04 -7.14 29.99
N GLY A 509 -1.26 -7.43 30.09
CA GLY A 509 -2.18 -6.65 30.94
C GLY A 509 -1.76 -6.63 32.41
N ALA A 510 -1.08 -7.67 32.90
CA ALA A 510 -0.52 -7.70 34.26
C ALA A 510 0.68 -6.74 34.45
N ALA A 511 1.31 -6.27 33.40
CA ALA A 511 2.41 -5.30 33.44
C ALA A 511 1.94 -3.88 33.78
N ASN A 512 0.63 -3.61 33.72
CA ASN A 512 0.00 -2.31 33.97
C ASN A 512 0.58 -1.17 33.12
N ILE A 513 0.83 -1.44 31.85
CA ILE A 513 1.19 -0.42 30.87
C ILE A 513 -0.07 0.38 30.54
N ALA A 514 0.02 1.71 30.61
CA ALA A 514 -1.14 2.57 30.40
C ALA A 514 -1.76 2.39 29.01
N GLY A 515 -3.05 2.03 28.96
CA GLY A 515 -3.81 1.80 27.73
C GLY A 515 -3.48 0.49 27.00
N ILE A 516 -2.78 -0.45 27.65
CA ILE A 516 -2.43 -1.76 27.09
C ILE A 516 -3.03 -2.88 27.94
N ASP A 517 -3.76 -3.77 27.28
CA ASP A 517 -4.31 -5.00 27.82
C ASP A 517 -3.92 -6.21 26.96
N ASP A 518 -4.26 -7.42 27.38
CA ASP A 518 -4.04 -8.65 26.63
C ASP A 518 -4.83 -8.68 25.30
N LEU A 519 -5.90 -7.90 25.23
CA LEU A 519 -6.71 -7.65 24.01
C LEU A 519 -6.73 -6.16 23.72
N PHE A 520 -6.78 -5.81 22.46
CA PHE A 520 -7.14 -4.47 22.02
C PHE A 520 -8.46 -4.50 21.25
N ASP A 521 -9.27 -3.45 21.44
CA ASP A 521 -10.60 -3.36 20.87
C ASP A 521 -10.59 -3.13 19.35
N ALA A 522 -11.72 -3.42 18.71
CA ALA A 522 -11.96 -3.05 17.34
C ALA A 522 -11.95 -1.53 17.16
N GLU A 523 -11.61 -1.09 15.95
CA GLU A 523 -11.75 0.31 15.55
C GLU A 523 -12.95 0.46 14.62
N VAL A 524 -13.80 1.45 14.90
CA VAL A 524 -14.99 1.80 14.10
C VAL A 524 -14.92 3.27 13.73
N ALA A 525 -15.21 3.60 12.47
CA ALA A 525 -15.27 4.98 12.00
C ALA A 525 -16.60 5.29 11.31
N ASP A 526 -17.25 6.33 11.77
CA ASP A 526 -18.45 6.92 11.20
C ASP A 526 -18.12 8.20 10.45
N THR A 527 -18.36 8.20 9.13
CA THR A 527 -18.02 9.34 8.27
C THR A 527 -19.25 9.93 7.62
N TYR A 528 -19.37 11.26 7.71
CA TYR A 528 -20.30 12.08 6.95
C TYR A 528 -19.53 12.86 5.90
N GLU A 529 -19.94 12.77 4.64
CA GLU A 529 -19.28 13.51 3.56
C GLU A 529 -20.29 14.18 2.63
N ALA A 530 -19.86 15.29 2.02
CA ALA A 530 -20.57 15.95 0.94
C ALA A 530 -19.58 16.44 -0.11
N GLY A 531 -19.91 16.27 -1.38
CA GLY A 531 -19.00 16.65 -2.45
C GLY A 531 -19.70 17.09 -3.72
N VAL A 532 -18.90 17.70 -4.59
CA VAL A 532 -19.28 18.12 -5.93
C VAL A 532 -18.24 17.67 -6.94
N LYS A 533 -18.68 17.16 -8.08
CA LYS A 533 -17.84 16.89 -9.25
C LYS A 533 -18.40 17.64 -10.44
N ALA A 534 -17.56 18.33 -11.18
CA ALA A 534 -17.98 19.13 -12.29
C ALA A 534 -16.98 19.11 -13.45
N GLN A 535 -17.51 19.19 -14.67
CA GLN A 535 -16.74 19.35 -15.91
C GLN A 535 -17.15 20.65 -16.59
N PHE A 536 -16.19 21.34 -17.18
CA PHE A 536 -16.42 22.63 -17.84
C PHE A 536 -15.70 22.68 -19.18
N MET A 537 -16.08 23.66 -20.04
CA MET A 537 -15.41 23.95 -21.31
C MET A 537 -15.29 22.72 -22.20
N ASP A 538 -16.42 22.06 -22.49
CA ASP A 538 -16.46 20.85 -23.29
C ASP A 538 -15.54 19.75 -22.77
N ARG A 539 -15.58 19.49 -21.44
CA ARG A 539 -14.75 18.51 -20.70
C ARG A 539 -13.25 18.79 -20.72
N ARG A 540 -12.83 20.03 -20.99
CA ARG A 540 -11.42 20.42 -20.90
C ARG A 540 -10.95 20.64 -19.47
N VAL A 541 -11.87 20.90 -18.54
CA VAL A 541 -11.60 21.12 -17.12
C VAL A 541 -12.47 20.17 -16.32
N SER A 542 -11.85 19.36 -15.46
CA SER A 542 -12.51 18.50 -14.48
C SER A 542 -12.13 18.96 -13.07
N THR A 543 -13.09 19.03 -12.17
CA THR A 543 -12.83 19.38 -10.78
C THR A 543 -13.71 18.57 -9.83
N SER A 544 -13.16 18.28 -8.67
CA SER A 544 -13.90 17.72 -7.55
C SER A 544 -13.56 18.46 -6.26
N PHE A 545 -14.55 18.56 -5.39
CA PHE A 545 -14.39 19.05 -4.03
C PHE A 545 -15.21 18.18 -3.09
N THR A 546 -14.62 17.75 -1.98
CA THR A 546 -15.29 16.94 -0.96
C THR A 546 -14.93 17.47 0.43
N ALA A 547 -15.91 17.66 1.28
CA ALA A 547 -15.73 17.92 2.71
C ALA A 547 -16.20 16.70 3.51
N PHE A 548 -15.52 16.39 4.60
CA PHE A 548 -15.83 15.23 5.44
C PHE A 548 -15.66 15.53 6.92
N TYR A 549 -16.39 14.77 7.73
CA TYR A 549 -16.26 14.68 9.17
C TYR A 549 -16.32 13.20 9.57
N THR A 550 -15.32 12.74 10.34
CA THR A 550 -15.23 11.35 10.80
C THR A 550 -15.07 11.33 12.31
N GLU A 551 -15.87 10.51 12.97
CA GLU A 551 -15.66 10.05 14.35
C GLU A 551 -15.09 8.63 14.30
N ALA A 552 -13.94 8.42 14.93
CA ALA A 552 -13.32 7.10 15.07
C ALA A 552 -13.27 6.73 16.55
N GLU A 553 -13.77 5.55 16.87
CA GLU A 553 -13.69 4.93 18.18
C GLU A 553 -12.67 3.80 18.15
N GLY A 554 -11.82 3.71 19.18
CA GLY A 554 -10.82 2.65 19.29
C GLY A 554 -9.63 2.79 18.36
N THR A 555 -9.22 4.01 17.98
CA THR A 555 -8.07 4.25 17.09
C THR A 555 -6.79 3.66 17.65
N TYR A 556 -6.05 2.89 16.82
CA TYR A 556 -4.88 2.17 17.25
C TYR A 556 -3.65 3.06 17.41
N PHE A 557 -2.88 2.78 18.48
CA PHE A 557 -1.51 3.26 18.62
C PHE A 557 -0.59 2.11 19.05
N PHE A 558 0.71 2.24 18.74
CA PHE A 558 1.72 1.22 19.03
C PHE A 558 2.55 1.63 20.25
N VAL A 559 2.84 0.66 21.11
CA VAL A 559 3.75 0.82 22.26
C VAL A 559 4.72 -0.35 22.32
N PHE A 560 6.01 -0.04 22.38
CA PHE A 560 7.03 -1.00 22.77
C PHE A 560 7.34 -0.81 24.27
N ASP A 561 7.22 -1.86 25.08
CA ASP A 561 7.63 -1.84 26.48
C ASP A 561 8.94 -2.62 26.68
N PRO A 562 10.04 -1.94 27.03
CA PRO A 562 11.34 -2.60 27.18
C PRO A 562 11.43 -3.46 28.44
N ASN A 563 10.58 -3.20 29.45
CA ASN A 563 10.63 -3.96 30.71
C ASN A 563 10.10 -5.38 30.53
N THR A 564 9.13 -5.54 29.65
CA THR A 564 8.53 -6.83 29.29
C THR A 564 9.01 -7.35 27.94
N SER A 565 9.77 -6.54 27.17
CA SER A 565 10.17 -6.83 25.78
C SER A 565 8.97 -7.12 24.87
N THR A 566 7.85 -6.40 25.08
CA THR A 566 6.60 -6.62 24.34
C THR A 566 6.31 -5.51 23.34
N GLN A 567 5.73 -5.89 22.22
CA GLN A 567 5.21 -4.99 21.18
C GLN A 567 3.68 -5.04 21.23
N ASN A 568 3.05 -3.92 21.57
CA ASN A 568 1.65 -3.89 21.91
C ASN A 568 0.88 -2.86 21.12
N LEU A 569 -0.40 -3.12 20.91
CA LEU A 569 -1.38 -2.17 20.43
C LEU A 569 -2.30 -1.74 21.56
N GLY A 570 -2.61 -0.46 21.60
CA GLY A 570 -3.64 0.11 22.47
C GLY A 570 -4.63 0.92 21.64
N ASN A 571 -5.70 1.35 22.29
CA ASN A 571 -6.76 2.13 21.68
C ASN A 571 -6.81 3.55 22.26
N LEU A 572 -6.90 4.56 21.38
CA LEU A 572 -7.44 5.87 21.73
C LEU A 572 -8.96 5.77 21.61
N GLU A 573 -9.68 6.06 22.67
CA GLU A 573 -11.12 5.76 22.74
C GLU A 573 -11.95 6.55 21.76
N GLU A 574 -11.58 7.81 21.47
CA GLU A 574 -12.30 8.64 20.51
C GLU A 574 -11.35 9.66 19.87
N VAL A 575 -11.35 9.67 18.54
CA VAL A 575 -10.61 10.64 17.72
C VAL A 575 -11.56 11.21 16.64
N THR A 576 -11.50 12.51 16.40
CA THR A 576 -12.27 13.14 15.32
C THR A 576 -11.35 13.63 14.22
N TYR A 577 -11.81 13.54 12.96
CA TYR A 577 -11.12 14.04 11.78
C TYR A 577 -12.08 14.92 10.98
N THR A 578 -11.68 16.16 10.72
CA THR A 578 -12.47 17.11 9.93
C THR A 578 -11.61 17.64 8.79
N GLY A 579 -12.12 17.60 7.56
CA GLY A 579 -11.27 18.02 6.45
C GLY A 579 -11.99 18.23 5.15
N PHE A 580 -11.18 18.56 4.14
CA PHE A 580 -11.64 18.67 2.75
C PHE A 580 -10.57 18.23 1.77
N GLU A 581 -11.00 17.94 0.56
CA GLU A 581 -10.18 17.58 -0.59
C GLU A 581 -10.64 18.35 -1.81
N ALA A 582 -9.70 18.79 -2.62
CA ALA A 582 -9.95 19.45 -3.88
C ALA A 582 -9.02 18.91 -4.96
N GLU A 583 -9.57 18.59 -6.13
CA GLU A 583 -8.82 18.16 -7.30
C GLU A 583 -9.25 18.97 -8.51
N LEU A 584 -8.29 19.42 -9.31
CA LEU A 584 -8.46 20.13 -10.57
C LEU A 584 -7.55 19.52 -11.61
N GLN A 585 -8.09 19.23 -12.79
CA GLN A 585 -7.35 18.82 -13.97
C GLN A 585 -7.83 19.64 -15.15
N ALA A 586 -6.92 20.20 -15.93
CA ALA A 586 -7.28 21.07 -17.02
C ALA A 586 -6.36 20.90 -18.24
N LEU A 587 -6.97 20.63 -19.39
CA LEU A 587 -6.32 20.65 -20.69
C LEU A 587 -6.29 22.08 -21.22
N VAL A 588 -5.22 22.83 -20.87
CA VAL A 588 -5.06 24.25 -21.18
C VAL A 588 -4.91 24.48 -22.68
N THR A 589 -4.12 23.63 -23.34
CA THR A 589 -3.95 23.56 -24.78
C THR A 589 -3.96 22.11 -25.22
N GLN A 590 -3.86 21.83 -26.53
CA GLN A 590 -3.69 20.44 -27.03
C GLN A 590 -2.42 19.76 -26.49
N ASN A 591 -1.45 20.54 -26.06
CA ASN A 591 -0.12 20.10 -25.69
C ASN A 591 0.16 20.27 -24.20
N LEU A 592 -0.71 20.97 -23.45
CA LEU A 592 -0.48 21.30 -22.04
C LEU A 592 -1.70 20.94 -21.21
N GLU A 593 -1.48 20.01 -20.33
CA GLU A 593 -2.36 19.65 -19.22
C GLU A 593 -1.75 20.14 -17.92
N VAL A 594 -2.56 20.63 -17.01
CA VAL A 594 -2.16 21.00 -15.65
C VAL A 594 -3.08 20.35 -14.65
N TYR A 595 -2.56 20.01 -13.47
CA TYR A 595 -3.36 19.51 -12.37
C TYR A 595 -2.92 20.11 -11.04
N ALA A 596 -3.88 20.22 -10.13
CA ALA A 596 -3.69 20.59 -8.74
C ALA A 596 -4.57 19.70 -7.88
N ARG A 597 -3.97 19.06 -6.87
CA ARG A 597 -4.66 18.21 -5.91
C ARG A 597 -4.24 18.65 -4.53
N GLY A 598 -5.19 18.82 -3.62
CA GLY A 598 -4.90 19.25 -2.26
C GLY A 598 -5.90 18.68 -1.27
N GLY A 599 -5.43 18.44 -0.07
CA GLY A 599 -6.23 17.99 1.04
C GLY A 599 -5.80 18.65 2.35
N TYR A 600 -6.77 18.83 3.23
CA TYR A 600 -6.59 19.30 4.60
C TYR A 600 -7.32 18.36 5.54
N THR A 601 -6.68 18.00 6.65
CA THR A 601 -7.26 17.16 7.70
C THR A 601 -6.83 17.68 9.07
N ASP A 602 -7.79 18.19 9.83
CA ASP A 602 -7.64 18.48 11.24
C ASP A 602 -8.07 17.27 12.06
N SER A 603 -7.23 16.83 12.99
CA SER A 603 -7.50 15.68 13.86
C SER A 603 -7.43 16.09 15.32
N GLU A 604 -8.30 15.52 16.15
CA GLU A 604 -8.30 15.81 17.59
C GLU A 604 -8.62 14.55 18.39
N ILE A 605 -7.75 14.20 19.34
CA ILE A 605 -7.99 13.15 20.34
C ILE A 605 -9.02 13.68 21.34
N LYS A 606 -10.20 13.08 21.39
CA LYS A 606 -11.31 13.48 22.27
C LYS A 606 -11.30 12.74 23.60
N LYS A 607 -10.84 11.47 23.58
CA LYS A 607 -10.71 10.65 24.79
C LYS A 607 -9.46 9.77 24.72
N SER A 608 -8.74 9.67 25.81
CA SER A 608 -7.58 8.81 25.98
C SER A 608 -7.48 8.33 27.42
N SER A 609 -7.58 7.01 27.64
CA SER A 609 -7.30 6.37 28.94
C SER A 609 -5.81 6.17 29.15
N ARG A 610 -5.01 6.20 28.08
CA ARG A 610 -3.56 6.14 28.16
C ARG A 610 -2.98 7.30 28.99
N ASP A 611 -3.32 8.50 28.60
CA ASP A 611 -2.92 9.72 29.30
C ASP A 611 -3.98 10.82 29.08
N PRO A 612 -4.56 11.38 30.16
CA PRO A 612 -5.45 12.54 30.01
C PRO A 612 -4.80 13.77 29.34
N GLY A 613 -3.47 13.85 29.31
CA GLY A 613 -2.72 14.89 28.61
C GLY A 613 -2.77 14.80 27.10
N ASP A 614 -3.18 13.65 26.54
CA ASP A 614 -3.36 13.47 25.09
C ASP A 614 -4.61 14.17 24.56
N VAL A 615 -5.61 14.44 25.42
CA VAL A 615 -6.89 15.02 25.01
C VAL A 615 -6.68 16.45 24.50
N GLY A 616 -7.14 16.71 23.30
CA GLY A 616 -6.96 17.96 22.57
C GLY A 616 -5.74 17.97 21.64
N ASN A 617 -4.89 16.94 21.70
CA ASN A 617 -3.77 16.76 20.78
C ASN A 617 -4.23 16.23 19.42
N GLN A 618 -3.37 16.39 18.41
CA GLN A 618 -3.58 15.78 17.10
C GLN A 618 -3.28 14.28 17.14
N ALA A 619 -3.99 13.52 16.30
CA ALA A 619 -3.73 12.10 16.12
C ALA A 619 -2.35 11.88 15.48
N PRO A 620 -1.64 10.79 15.84
CA PRO A 620 -0.32 10.50 15.29
C PRO A 620 -0.36 10.14 13.81
N LEU A 621 0.74 10.44 13.10
CA LEU A 621 0.97 10.15 11.69
C LEU A 621 0.03 10.91 10.72
N VAL A 622 -0.69 11.92 11.19
CA VAL A 622 -1.56 12.77 10.37
C VAL A 622 -0.81 14.03 9.97
N SER A 623 -0.66 14.27 8.66
CA SER A 623 -0.26 15.60 8.17
C SER A 623 -1.49 16.46 7.98
N GLU A 624 -1.45 17.70 8.49
CA GLU A 624 -2.57 18.63 8.38
C GLU A 624 -2.98 18.89 6.93
N TYR A 625 -2.01 18.92 6.01
CA TYR A 625 -2.29 19.17 4.60
C TYR A 625 -1.34 18.41 3.67
N THR A 626 -1.85 18.11 2.48
CA THR A 626 -1.07 17.60 1.35
C THR A 626 -1.42 18.42 0.11
N ILE A 627 -0.40 18.84 -0.67
CA ILE A 627 -0.58 19.59 -1.90
C ILE A 627 0.24 18.95 -3.01
N ASN A 628 -0.36 18.76 -4.17
CA ASN A 628 0.29 18.26 -5.36
C ASN A 628 -0.03 19.18 -6.55
N LEU A 629 0.99 19.71 -7.19
CA LEU A 629 0.89 20.56 -8.35
C LEU A 629 1.74 19.98 -9.46
N GLY A 630 1.19 19.86 -10.65
CA GLY A 630 1.99 19.36 -11.76
C GLY A 630 1.44 19.77 -13.11
N LEU A 631 2.23 19.52 -14.12
CA LEU A 631 1.82 19.69 -15.50
C LEU A 631 2.37 18.56 -16.37
N ASN A 632 1.70 18.30 -17.48
CA ASN A 632 2.16 17.42 -18.54
C ASN A 632 2.15 18.21 -19.84
N TYR A 633 3.34 18.45 -20.40
CA TYR A 633 3.49 19.12 -21.69
C TYR A 633 4.05 18.13 -22.70
N ARG A 634 3.36 17.98 -23.83
CA ARG A 634 3.77 17.11 -24.94
C ARG A 634 3.63 17.86 -26.25
N ALA A 635 4.67 17.88 -27.08
CA ALA A 635 4.64 18.56 -28.35
C ALA A 635 5.48 17.84 -29.41
N PRO A 636 5.04 17.83 -30.67
CA PRO A 636 5.84 17.31 -31.79
C PRO A 636 7.15 18.10 -31.90
N LEU A 637 8.24 17.39 -32.16
CA LEU A 637 9.52 18.02 -32.49
C LEU A 637 9.47 18.66 -33.89
N PRO A 638 10.20 19.78 -34.07
CA PRO A 638 10.25 20.42 -35.38
C PRO A 638 10.75 19.51 -36.52
N GLY A 639 10.09 19.54 -37.65
CA GLY A 639 10.40 18.70 -38.83
C GLY A 639 9.48 17.49 -38.95
N ASP A 640 9.70 16.68 -39.99
CA ASP A 640 8.88 15.48 -40.28
C ASP A 640 9.41 14.21 -39.59
N SER A 641 9.94 14.33 -38.37
CA SER A 641 10.57 13.22 -37.66
C SER A 641 9.57 12.23 -37.06
N GLY A 642 8.29 12.62 -36.87
CA GLY A 642 7.30 11.82 -36.14
C GLY A 642 7.62 11.68 -34.64
N LEU A 643 8.57 12.47 -34.12
CA LEU A 643 8.98 12.44 -32.72
C LEU A 643 8.25 13.50 -31.91
N GLU A 644 7.94 13.20 -30.66
CA GLU A 644 7.38 14.12 -29.68
C GLU A 644 8.32 14.31 -28.50
N PHE A 645 8.44 15.53 -28.03
CA PHE A 645 9.05 15.87 -26.74
C PHE A 645 7.97 15.90 -25.67
N PHE A 646 8.28 15.43 -24.46
CA PHE A 646 7.41 15.59 -23.29
C PHE A 646 8.22 16.00 -22.05
N ILE A 647 7.53 16.69 -21.14
CA ILE A 647 8.07 17.06 -19.84
C ILE A 647 6.93 17.09 -18.81
N ARG A 648 7.20 16.55 -17.62
CA ARG A 648 6.28 16.48 -16.49
C ARG A 648 7.05 16.78 -15.17
N PRO A 649 6.96 17.97 -14.60
CA PRO A 649 7.29 18.27 -13.21
C PRO A 649 6.07 17.97 -12.32
N ASP A 650 6.34 17.37 -11.15
CA ASP A 650 5.39 17.12 -10.08
C ASP A 650 5.95 17.72 -8.77
N PHE A 651 5.31 18.75 -8.22
CA PHE A 651 5.69 19.37 -6.98
C PHE A 651 4.73 18.96 -5.87
N ARG A 652 5.27 18.53 -4.73
CA ARG A 652 4.50 18.01 -3.59
C ARG A 652 4.90 18.71 -2.31
N ILE A 653 3.91 19.00 -1.46
CA ILE A 653 4.10 19.45 -0.08
C ILE A 653 3.36 18.48 0.84
N ILE A 654 4.06 17.96 1.84
CA ILE A 654 3.50 17.20 2.95
C ILE A 654 3.62 18.10 4.18
N GLY A 655 2.50 18.42 4.82
CA GLY A 655 2.46 19.25 6.02
C GLY A 655 3.20 18.64 7.21
N ASP A 656 3.29 19.40 8.27
CA ASP A 656 3.86 18.92 9.52
C ASP A 656 3.10 17.69 10.04
N THR A 657 3.83 16.82 10.77
CA THR A 657 3.32 15.52 11.21
C THR A 657 3.76 15.25 12.63
N TRP A 658 2.83 14.95 13.53
CA TRP A 658 3.09 14.43 14.86
C TRP A 658 3.20 12.91 14.81
N PHE A 659 4.16 12.33 15.55
CA PHE A 659 4.40 10.88 15.51
C PHE A 659 3.73 10.12 16.65
N TYR A 660 3.42 10.80 17.76
CA TYR A 660 2.88 10.17 18.97
C TYR A 660 1.69 10.96 19.53
N PRO A 661 0.79 10.32 20.30
CA PRO A 661 -0.39 10.99 20.88
C PRO A 661 -0.07 12.15 21.83
N ASP A 662 1.13 12.17 22.44
CA ASP A 662 1.58 13.24 23.36
C ASP A 662 1.94 14.55 22.65
N ASN A 663 2.04 14.55 21.32
CA ASN A 663 2.44 15.69 20.48
C ASN A 663 3.74 16.38 20.91
N VAL A 664 4.72 15.59 21.37
CA VAL A 664 6.04 16.10 21.76
C VAL A 664 6.95 16.27 20.55
N THR A 665 6.92 15.33 19.63
CA THR A 665 7.80 15.32 18.45
C THR A 665 7.01 15.56 17.18
N LYS A 666 7.43 16.61 16.45
CA LYS A 666 6.81 17.03 15.19
C LYS A 666 7.85 17.16 14.09
N ARG A 667 7.61 16.55 12.95
CA ARG A 667 8.37 16.77 11.72
C ARG A 667 7.85 18.03 11.03
N ASP A 668 8.76 18.86 10.56
CA ASP A 668 8.46 20.04 9.73
C ASP A 668 7.91 19.64 8.35
N PRO A 669 7.21 20.55 7.64
CA PRO A 669 6.75 20.29 6.29
C PRO A 669 7.87 19.89 5.34
N VAL A 670 7.56 18.99 4.39
CA VAL A 670 8.51 18.47 3.39
C VAL A 670 8.05 18.88 1.99
N GLU A 671 8.99 19.44 1.19
CA GLU A 671 8.75 19.91 -0.17
C GLU A 671 9.56 19.07 -1.18
N LEU A 672 8.88 18.36 -2.07
CA LEU A 672 9.51 17.45 -3.02
C LEU A 672 9.20 17.85 -4.45
N LEU A 673 10.20 17.84 -5.31
CA LEU A 673 10.06 18.07 -6.74
C LEU A 673 10.54 16.85 -7.51
N ASP A 674 9.63 16.25 -8.31
CA ASP A 674 9.95 15.20 -9.26
C ASP A 674 9.93 15.77 -10.68
N LEU A 675 10.76 15.25 -11.56
CA LEU A 675 10.84 15.68 -12.96
C LEU A 675 10.98 14.47 -13.88
N ARG A 676 10.19 14.43 -14.93
CA ARG A 676 10.31 13.48 -16.05
C ARG A 676 10.34 14.25 -17.35
N ALA A 677 11.25 13.90 -18.26
CA ALA A 677 11.32 14.49 -19.58
C ALA A 677 11.85 13.47 -20.60
N GLY A 678 11.41 13.55 -21.83
CA GLY A 678 11.87 12.58 -22.80
C GLY A 678 11.41 12.84 -24.22
N ILE A 679 11.67 11.84 -25.06
CA ILE A 679 11.30 11.80 -26.46
C ILE A 679 10.53 10.51 -26.73
N ALA A 680 9.39 10.62 -27.40
CA ALA A 680 8.58 9.50 -27.83
C ALA A 680 8.58 9.42 -29.35
N GLY A 681 8.80 8.23 -29.88
CA GLY A 681 8.52 7.85 -31.26
C GLY A 681 7.26 6.98 -31.31
N GLU A 682 6.95 6.44 -32.49
CA GLU A 682 5.75 5.64 -32.72
C GLU A 682 5.74 4.35 -31.84
N ALA A 683 6.84 3.64 -31.77
CA ALA A 683 6.98 2.37 -31.06
C ALA A 683 7.91 2.43 -29.83
N TRP A 684 8.49 3.57 -29.51
CA TRP A 684 9.47 3.65 -28.43
C TRP A 684 9.40 4.99 -27.69
N THR A 685 9.86 4.97 -26.43
CA THR A 685 9.98 6.17 -25.59
C THR A 685 11.30 6.12 -24.84
N LEU A 686 12.04 7.22 -24.83
CA LEU A 686 13.21 7.43 -24.00
C LEU A 686 12.90 8.52 -22.97
N THR A 687 12.99 8.20 -21.69
CA THR A 687 12.65 9.09 -20.57
C THR A 687 13.86 9.25 -19.66
N ALA A 688 14.26 10.48 -19.37
CA ALA A 688 15.10 10.82 -18.23
C ALA A 688 14.22 11.32 -17.09
N TRP A 689 14.54 10.91 -15.86
CA TRP A 689 13.71 11.26 -14.72
C TRP A 689 14.56 11.49 -13.46
N ALA A 690 14.03 12.27 -12.55
CA ALA A 690 14.56 12.43 -11.20
C ALA A 690 13.41 12.51 -10.21
N ARG A 691 13.54 11.80 -9.10
CA ARG A 691 12.70 11.93 -7.89
C ARG A 691 13.47 12.76 -6.88
N ASN A 692 12.75 13.56 -6.09
CA ASN A 692 13.36 14.46 -5.12
C ASN A 692 14.51 15.29 -5.76
N LEU A 693 14.22 15.95 -6.88
CA LEU A 693 15.23 16.66 -7.68
C LEU A 693 16.01 17.70 -6.87
N THR A 694 15.37 18.32 -5.89
CA THR A 694 15.95 19.33 -4.98
C THR A 694 16.85 18.74 -3.90
N ASP A 695 16.85 17.42 -3.74
CA ASP A 695 17.61 16.68 -2.72
C ASP A 695 17.20 17.08 -1.30
N GLU A 696 15.89 17.18 -1.07
CA GLU A 696 15.34 17.45 0.25
C GLU A 696 15.61 16.30 1.19
N GLU A 697 16.29 16.56 2.30
CA GLU A 697 16.59 15.57 3.31
C GLU A 697 15.58 15.68 4.46
N TYR A 698 14.93 14.54 4.80
CA TYR A 698 14.02 14.44 5.92
C TYR A 698 13.99 13.03 6.50
N ASN A 699 13.53 12.91 7.74
CA ASN A 699 13.26 11.62 8.36
C ASN A 699 11.80 11.22 8.12
N ALA A 700 11.59 10.04 7.56
CA ALA A 700 10.27 9.54 7.18
C ALA A 700 9.46 9.08 8.41
N GLU A 701 10.13 8.45 9.37
CA GLU A 701 9.53 7.97 10.61
C GLU A 701 10.40 8.38 11.82
N TRP A 702 9.75 8.59 12.94
CA TRP A 702 10.35 8.71 14.26
C TRP A 702 9.65 7.79 15.25
N SER A 703 10.42 7.16 16.09
CA SER A 703 9.92 6.32 17.19
C SER A 703 10.66 6.66 18.49
N PRO A 704 9.94 6.81 19.61
CA PRO A 704 10.59 7.00 20.88
C PRO A 704 11.36 5.75 21.25
N GLY A 705 12.59 5.92 21.71
CA GLY A 705 13.34 4.85 22.32
C GLY A 705 12.71 4.43 23.65
N PRO A 706 13.02 3.21 24.10
CA PRO A 706 12.47 2.69 25.35
C PRO A 706 12.86 3.57 26.53
N GLN A 707 11.86 4.08 27.23
CA GLN A 707 12.04 4.83 28.46
C GLN A 707 12.60 3.90 29.55
N GLY A 708 13.75 4.25 30.12
CA GLY A 708 14.29 3.48 31.24
C GLY A 708 15.32 2.38 30.91
N PHE A 709 15.79 2.28 29.68
CA PHE A 709 16.93 1.44 29.33
C PHE A 709 18.19 1.91 30.08
N PRO A 710 19.17 1.00 30.38
CA PRO A 710 20.11 1.19 31.49
C PRO A 710 21.13 2.33 31.36
N ASN A 711 21.01 3.21 30.40
CA ASN A 711 21.90 4.36 30.24
C ASN A 711 21.18 5.69 30.43
N PRO A 712 20.95 6.14 31.69
CA PRO A 712 20.39 7.47 31.91
C PRO A 712 21.35 8.54 31.36
N GLY A 713 20.86 9.32 30.40
CA GLY A 713 21.59 10.39 29.75
C GLY A 713 21.83 10.23 28.26
N TYR A 714 21.43 9.11 27.67
CA TYR A 714 21.42 8.94 26.21
C TYR A 714 20.04 9.18 25.63
N VAL A 715 20.03 9.83 24.49
CA VAL A 715 18.84 9.93 23.62
C VAL A 715 18.71 8.59 22.91
N ASN A 716 17.53 7.97 23.02
CA ASN A 716 17.27 6.65 22.47
C ASN A 716 16.23 6.67 21.36
N ASN A 717 15.83 7.87 20.88
CA ASN A 717 14.86 7.98 19.80
C ASN A 717 15.51 7.60 18.49
N PHE A 718 14.81 6.88 17.64
CA PHE A 718 15.33 6.47 16.35
C PHE A 718 14.45 6.93 15.20
N VAL A 719 15.10 7.21 14.08
CA VAL A 719 14.48 7.68 12.85
C VAL A 719 14.90 6.82 11.67
N PHE A 720 14.05 6.78 10.66
CA PHE A 720 14.38 6.23 9.35
C PHE A 720 14.47 7.38 8.35
N LYS A 721 15.62 7.50 7.68
CA LYS A 721 15.82 8.50 6.64
C LYS A 721 14.93 8.19 5.45
N ALA A 722 14.35 9.24 4.86
CA ALA A 722 13.70 9.14 3.57
C ALA A 722 14.72 8.99 2.44
N GLN A 723 14.25 8.50 1.30
CA GLN A 723 15.07 8.36 0.09
C GLN A 723 15.59 9.72 -0.38
N PRO A 724 16.90 9.89 -0.62
CA PRO A 724 17.47 11.11 -1.18
C PRO A 724 17.08 11.26 -2.67
N ARG A 725 17.71 12.22 -3.38
CA ARG A 725 17.52 12.35 -4.83
C ARG A 725 17.94 11.11 -5.58
N VAL A 726 17.02 10.57 -6.38
CA VAL A 726 17.27 9.46 -7.32
C VAL A 726 17.00 9.93 -8.72
N TRP A 727 17.89 9.64 -9.67
CA TRP A 727 17.68 9.94 -11.09
C TRP A 727 17.93 8.70 -11.97
N GLY A 728 17.31 8.67 -13.13
CA GLY A 728 17.48 7.54 -14.03
C GLY A 728 17.06 7.83 -15.46
N ILE A 729 17.25 6.80 -16.30
CA ILE A 729 16.88 6.80 -17.73
C ILE A 729 16.15 5.50 -18.00
N ASP A 730 14.98 5.58 -18.65
CA ASP A 730 14.19 4.44 -19.09
C ASP A 730 14.04 4.46 -20.60
N PHE A 731 14.21 3.32 -21.24
CA PHE A 731 13.87 3.07 -22.63
C PHE A 731 12.74 2.05 -22.70
N ASN A 732 11.61 2.42 -23.28
CA ASN A 732 10.47 1.53 -23.51
C ASN A 732 10.30 1.29 -25.00
N TYR A 733 10.04 0.04 -25.39
CA TYR A 733 9.71 -0.36 -26.77
C TYR A 733 8.42 -1.16 -26.77
N ARG A 734 7.52 -0.86 -27.73
CA ARG A 734 6.23 -1.54 -27.94
C ARG A 734 6.22 -2.22 -29.30
N PHE A 735 5.63 -3.38 -29.40
CA PHE A 735 5.56 -4.19 -30.62
C PHE A 735 4.28 -4.99 -30.74
#